data_94bee9ae8ed644e5a099b9401c99dfdc
#
_entry.id   94bee9ae8ed644e5a099b9401c99dfdc
#
_cell.length_a   1.000
_cell.length_b   1.000
_cell.length_c   1.000
_cell.angle_alpha   90.00
_cell.angle_beta   90.00
_cell.angle_gamma   90.00
#
_symmetry.space_group_name_H-M   'P 1'
#
loop_
_entity.id
_entity.type
_entity.pdbx_description
1 polymer ?
#
loop_
_entity_poly.entity_id
_entity_poly.type
_entity_poly.pdbx_seq_one_letter_code
_entity_poly.pdbx_strand_id
1 'polypeptide(L)'
;MKKLILAAVAAMGITALAMPPGFTGDYNEALKRASAENKAVLALFTGSDWCHYCIQLERQYLSKPEFTKTVENDMVLLYIDNPRNRSKLDIKAASLNPQLCEMYGVPGFPMLLFLDGSGNRLAVAERGDGRLSPEEWGRYLVAEARRLVPPVDMAAVEASDAAEEVADKPLDLTDYDTAKKYIDEYADNVQSDAEFEAHEAQALATIRTQNRFFGSWWAILPPLIAIFLALVTKEVYSSLFVGIVAGGLLYSGFSFEGTMVHVMSDGFVKSVSDSYNIGILLFLVLLGALVSMLNKTGASAAFGRWAQTHIKSRIGAQLATIVLGVLIFVDDYFNCLTVGSVMRPVTDAKKVSRAKLAYLIDSTAAPICIIAPISSWAAAVAGFASGAGAASGFSLFINAIPYNFYAILTIVTMIFIAVTRFDFGPMKRHEAATLAGEPDMGAISAATESLTQNERGRVIDLVVPVVVLVASCIVGMIYSGGYFGEDNPGFVKAFSDSDASVGLVYGSIVAIVFAVAFYLARRVITFRDCMDAFPEGFKAMVPAIMILCCAWTLKAMTDSLGAKVFISDLINGPAASLKYFLPAIIFVIAVILAFSTGTSWGTFGILIPIVLAAIPGSSMTIIAVSACMAGAVCGDHCSPISDTTIMASAGAQCNHVVHVNTQLPYALLVASVSFVAYILAPFIGSPALSLSLAIVLMFATLVVLKALMEHRGE
;
A
#
# COMPACT_ATOMS: atom_id res chain seq x y z
N MET A 1 31.57 34.98 15.34
CA MET A 1 30.91 34.15 14.34
C MET A 1 29.39 34.12 14.49
N LYS A 2 28.76 33.80 15.65
CA LYS A 2 27.30 33.82 15.81
C LYS A 2 26.59 35.13 15.46
N LYS A 3 27.19 36.30 15.77
CA LYS A 3 26.62 37.63 15.45
C LYS A 3 26.75 38.01 13.96
N LEU A 4 27.71 37.47 13.22
CA LEU A 4 27.83 37.68 11.77
C LEU A 4 26.87 36.80 10.98
N ILE A 5 26.56 35.60 11.46
CA ILE A 5 25.58 34.72 10.85
C ILE A 5 24.15 35.24 11.06
N LEU A 6 23.84 35.80 12.24
CA LEU A 6 22.56 36.47 12.48
C LEU A 6 22.36 37.73 11.65
N ALA A 7 23.44 38.51 11.41
CA ALA A 7 23.37 39.69 10.56
C ALA A 7 23.22 39.36 9.07
N ALA A 8 23.80 38.24 8.60
CA ALA A 8 23.63 37.75 7.22
C ALA A 8 22.23 37.16 6.97
N VAL A 9 21.63 36.52 7.98
CA VAL A 9 20.26 36.03 7.91
C VAL A 9 19.21 37.15 8.01
N ALA A 10 19.51 38.24 8.73
CA ALA A 10 18.67 39.43 8.80
C ALA A 10 18.74 40.32 7.55
N ALA A 11 19.78 40.20 6.72
CA ALA A 11 19.93 40.95 5.47
C ALA A 11 19.30 40.27 4.26
N MET A 12 18.90 38.98 4.37
CA MET A 12 18.00 38.31 3.44
C MET A 12 16.54 38.33 3.95
N GLY A 13 16.03 39.52 4.19
CA GLY A 13 14.62 39.77 4.42
C GLY A 13 13.83 39.41 3.17
N ILE A 14 13.39 38.15 3.05
CA ILE A 14 12.33 37.75 2.15
C ILE A 14 11.05 38.30 2.79
N THR A 15 10.75 39.56 2.49
CA THR A 15 9.42 40.15 2.74
C THR A 15 8.45 39.33 1.91
N ALA A 16 7.46 38.70 2.56
CA ALA A 16 6.33 38.10 1.85
C ALA A 16 5.78 39.16 0.90
N LEU A 17 5.72 38.85 -0.40
CA LEU A 17 5.10 39.75 -1.37
C LEU A 17 3.60 39.78 -1.07
N ALA A 18 3.03 40.99 -1.09
CA ALA A 18 1.58 41.16 -1.12
C ALA A 18 1.06 40.59 -2.46
N MET A 19 -0.18 40.07 -2.45
CA MET A 19 -0.83 39.57 -3.67
C MET A 19 -0.69 40.59 -4.80
N PRO A 20 -0.33 40.17 -6.03
CA PRO A 20 -0.15 41.09 -7.16
C PRO A 20 -1.42 41.85 -7.51
N PRO A 21 -1.32 43.10 -8.03
CA PRO A 21 -2.49 43.89 -8.39
C PRO A 21 -3.37 43.17 -9.42
N GLY A 22 -4.70 43.28 -9.25
CA GLY A 22 -5.69 42.68 -10.14
C GLY A 22 -6.05 41.23 -9.86
N PHE A 23 -5.31 40.54 -8.98
CA PHE A 23 -5.62 39.19 -8.56
C PHE A 23 -6.64 39.15 -7.42
N THR A 24 -7.49 38.13 -7.39
CA THR A 24 -8.34 37.79 -6.23
C THR A 24 -7.83 36.50 -5.59
N GLY A 25 -7.92 36.40 -4.28
CA GLY A 25 -7.62 35.17 -3.54
C GLY A 25 -8.83 34.25 -3.31
N ASP A 26 -10.04 34.70 -3.67
CA ASP A 26 -11.27 33.90 -3.51
C ASP A 26 -11.58 33.11 -4.79
N TYR A 27 -11.43 31.81 -4.71
CA TYR A 27 -11.65 30.88 -5.80
C TYR A 27 -13.09 30.94 -6.33
N ASN A 28 -14.09 30.93 -5.44
CA ASN A 28 -15.48 30.93 -5.84
C ASN A 28 -15.90 32.26 -6.47
N GLU A 29 -15.37 33.40 -5.98
CA GLU A 29 -15.59 34.71 -6.56
C GLU A 29 -14.99 34.79 -7.97
N ALA A 30 -13.77 34.26 -8.16
CA ALA A 30 -13.11 34.22 -9.47
C ALA A 30 -13.94 33.46 -10.49
N LEU A 31 -14.42 32.25 -10.16
CA LEU A 31 -15.26 31.45 -11.06
C LEU A 31 -16.58 32.11 -11.37
N LYS A 32 -17.27 32.69 -10.35
CA LYS A 32 -18.52 33.37 -10.54
C LYS A 32 -18.37 34.56 -11.48
N ARG A 33 -17.28 35.34 -11.34
CA ARG A 33 -16.98 36.46 -12.25
C ARG A 33 -16.68 35.96 -13.66
N ALA A 34 -15.85 34.92 -13.79
CA ALA A 34 -15.50 34.35 -15.08
C ALA A 34 -16.71 33.80 -15.84
N SER A 35 -17.63 33.14 -15.14
CA SER A 35 -18.91 32.68 -15.70
C SER A 35 -19.81 33.82 -16.14
N ALA A 36 -19.96 34.88 -15.32
CA ALA A 36 -20.78 36.01 -15.62
C ALA A 36 -20.26 36.89 -16.77
N GLU A 37 -18.93 37.00 -16.89
CA GLU A 37 -18.23 37.80 -17.88
C GLU A 37 -17.81 37.02 -19.15
N ASN A 38 -18.09 35.72 -19.20
CA ASN A 38 -17.61 34.76 -20.20
C ASN A 38 -16.11 34.92 -20.49
N LYS A 39 -15.30 34.84 -19.42
CA LYS A 39 -13.84 34.98 -19.49
C LYS A 39 -13.14 33.75 -18.92
N ALA A 40 -11.93 33.48 -19.38
CA ALA A 40 -11.06 32.49 -18.76
C ALA A 40 -10.55 33.03 -17.40
N VAL A 41 -10.30 32.11 -16.46
CA VAL A 41 -9.56 32.37 -15.22
C VAL A 41 -8.10 31.99 -15.43
N LEU A 42 -7.18 32.94 -15.18
CA LEU A 42 -5.75 32.62 -15.05
C LEU A 42 -5.44 32.38 -13.58
N ALA A 43 -5.35 31.10 -13.19
CA ALA A 43 -5.06 30.67 -11.83
C ALA A 43 -3.55 30.48 -11.63
N LEU A 44 -2.96 31.27 -10.73
CA LEU A 44 -1.57 31.15 -10.33
C LEU A 44 -1.48 30.38 -9.02
N PHE A 45 -0.83 29.23 -9.04
CA PHE A 45 -0.45 28.47 -7.87
C PHE A 45 0.98 28.84 -7.47
N THR A 46 1.15 29.33 -6.24
CA THR A 46 2.41 29.95 -5.80
C THR A 46 2.74 29.61 -4.35
N GLY A 47 3.98 29.89 -3.94
CA GLY A 47 4.47 29.79 -2.57
C GLY A 47 5.23 31.07 -2.21
N SER A 48 4.46 32.11 -1.83
CA SER A 48 4.94 33.51 -1.73
C SER A 48 6.10 33.74 -0.78
N ASP A 49 6.33 32.91 0.23
CA ASP A 49 7.36 33.10 1.26
C ASP A 49 8.55 32.12 1.18
N TRP A 50 8.54 31.19 0.21
CA TRP A 50 9.61 30.18 0.12
C TRP A 50 10.03 29.81 -1.32
N CYS A 51 9.15 29.98 -2.31
CA CYS A 51 9.41 29.58 -3.67
C CYS A 51 10.17 30.66 -4.44
N HIS A 52 11.46 30.48 -4.64
CA HIS A 52 12.32 31.48 -5.32
C HIS A 52 11.82 31.85 -6.73
N TYR A 53 11.40 30.86 -7.52
CA TYR A 53 10.87 31.06 -8.87
C TYR A 53 9.53 31.79 -8.87
N CYS A 54 8.69 31.57 -7.84
CA CYS A 54 7.44 32.30 -7.68
C CYS A 54 7.69 33.77 -7.44
N ILE A 55 8.57 34.09 -6.48
CA ILE A 55 8.97 35.44 -6.13
C ILE A 55 9.57 36.18 -7.36
N GLN A 56 10.37 35.45 -8.16
CA GLN A 56 10.94 36.01 -9.38
C GLN A 56 9.86 36.33 -10.43
N LEU A 57 8.93 35.40 -10.68
CA LEU A 57 7.81 35.59 -11.62
C LEU A 57 6.92 36.77 -11.20
N GLU A 58 6.58 36.87 -9.92
CA GLU A 58 5.77 37.95 -9.39
C GLU A 58 6.47 39.32 -9.55
N ARG A 59 7.76 39.41 -9.23
CA ARG A 59 8.52 40.67 -9.34
C ARG A 59 8.79 41.10 -10.77
N GLN A 60 9.06 40.16 -11.67
CA GLN A 60 9.43 40.45 -13.05
C GLN A 60 8.22 40.75 -13.92
N TYR A 61 7.08 40.12 -13.67
CA TYR A 61 5.89 40.16 -14.53
C TYR A 61 4.63 40.59 -13.80
N LEU A 62 4.15 39.79 -12.82
CA LEU A 62 2.79 39.91 -12.31
C LEU A 62 2.52 41.16 -11.48
N SER A 63 3.54 41.72 -10.81
CA SER A 63 3.45 42.97 -10.05
C SER A 63 3.66 44.21 -10.93
N LYS A 64 3.84 44.06 -12.25
CA LYS A 64 4.05 45.19 -13.16
C LYS A 64 2.72 45.75 -13.64
N PRO A 65 2.52 47.11 -13.56
CA PRO A 65 1.29 47.73 -14.02
C PRO A 65 0.97 47.47 -15.50
N GLU A 66 2.01 47.29 -16.32
CA GLU A 66 1.89 46.99 -17.76
C GLU A 66 1.25 45.61 -17.97
N PHE A 67 1.58 44.61 -17.17
CA PHE A 67 0.96 43.29 -17.19
C PHE A 67 -0.50 43.38 -16.82
N THR A 68 -0.82 43.95 -15.65
CA THR A 68 -2.19 43.99 -15.13
C THR A 68 -3.12 44.71 -16.12
N LYS A 69 -2.71 45.87 -16.64
CA LYS A 69 -3.50 46.62 -17.64
C LYS A 69 -3.78 45.88 -18.92
N THR A 70 -2.86 44.99 -19.30
CA THR A 70 -2.99 44.17 -20.52
C THR A 70 -4.00 43.06 -20.36
N VAL A 71 -4.10 42.46 -19.14
CA VAL A 71 -4.85 41.22 -18.93
C VAL A 71 -6.21 41.40 -18.20
N GLU A 72 -6.36 42.46 -17.41
CA GLU A 72 -7.52 42.65 -16.50
C GLU A 72 -8.89 42.69 -17.17
N ASN A 73 -8.94 43.12 -18.46
CA ASN A 73 -10.19 43.22 -19.21
C ASN A 73 -10.57 41.92 -19.93
N ASP A 74 -9.64 40.97 -20.07
CA ASP A 74 -9.79 39.77 -20.90
C ASP A 74 -9.83 38.46 -20.11
N MET A 75 -9.40 38.48 -18.87
CA MET A 75 -9.40 37.28 -18.00
C MET A 75 -9.56 37.67 -16.54
N VAL A 76 -10.02 36.73 -15.73
CA VAL A 76 -10.07 36.84 -14.27
C VAL A 76 -8.78 36.29 -13.70
N LEU A 77 -8.09 37.04 -12.83
CA LEU A 77 -6.83 36.67 -12.24
C LEU A 77 -7.06 36.08 -10.84
N LEU A 78 -6.67 34.80 -10.63
CA LEU A 78 -6.84 34.08 -9.39
C LEU A 78 -5.47 33.73 -8.78
N TYR A 79 -5.27 34.05 -7.48
CA TYR A 79 -4.05 33.85 -6.75
C TYR A 79 -4.22 32.78 -5.66
N ILE A 80 -3.62 31.63 -5.82
CA ILE A 80 -3.69 30.50 -4.90
C ILE A 80 -2.33 30.33 -4.24
N ASP A 81 -2.18 30.98 -3.08
CA ASP A 81 -0.92 30.96 -2.32
C ASP A 81 -0.85 29.79 -1.33
N ASN A 82 0.29 29.12 -1.29
CA ASN A 82 0.63 28.07 -0.34
C ASN A 82 1.92 28.44 0.43
N PRO A 83 1.88 29.43 1.32
CA PRO A 83 3.01 29.84 2.11
C PRO A 83 3.37 28.77 3.16
N ARG A 84 4.64 28.67 3.54
CA ARG A 84 5.05 27.84 4.69
C ARG A 84 4.43 28.32 6.00
N ASN A 85 4.32 29.62 6.16
CA ASN A 85 3.63 30.22 7.29
C ASN A 85 2.16 30.46 6.95
N ARG A 86 1.31 29.49 7.24
CA ARG A 86 -0.14 29.53 6.97
C ARG A 86 -0.91 30.60 7.75
N SER A 87 -0.33 31.16 8.83
CA SER A 87 -0.96 32.26 9.57
C SER A 87 -1.09 33.57 8.75
N LYS A 88 -0.49 33.62 7.57
CA LYS A 88 -0.62 34.72 6.61
C LYS A 88 -1.88 34.66 5.76
N LEU A 89 -2.54 33.51 5.70
CA LEU A 89 -3.78 33.29 5.00
C LEU A 89 -4.97 33.41 5.96
N ASP A 90 -6.13 33.78 5.44
CA ASP A 90 -7.36 33.58 6.19
C ASP A 90 -7.67 32.07 6.36
N ILE A 91 -8.55 31.76 7.30
CA ILE A 91 -8.87 30.37 7.67
C ILE A 91 -9.40 29.57 6.46
N LYS A 92 -10.22 30.22 5.60
CA LYS A 92 -10.81 29.60 4.42
C LYS A 92 -9.74 29.28 3.37
N ALA A 93 -8.89 30.24 3.05
CA ALA A 93 -7.79 30.06 2.09
C ALA A 93 -6.73 29.06 2.60
N ALA A 94 -6.41 29.05 3.90
CA ALA A 94 -5.48 28.12 4.49
C ALA A 94 -5.92 26.64 4.37
N SER A 95 -7.23 26.40 4.35
CA SER A 95 -7.83 25.08 4.15
C SER A 95 -8.01 24.74 2.67
N LEU A 96 -8.48 25.69 1.86
CA LEU A 96 -8.87 25.46 0.47
C LEU A 96 -7.67 25.39 -0.49
N ASN A 97 -6.65 26.23 -0.32
CA ASN A 97 -5.55 26.32 -1.28
C ASN A 97 -4.76 25.02 -1.46
N PRO A 98 -4.46 24.22 -0.41
CA PRO A 98 -3.86 22.90 -0.59
C PRO A 98 -4.76 21.91 -1.36
N GLN A 99 -6.06 21.94 -1.11
CA GLN A 99 -7.04 21.10 -1.82
C GLN A 99 -7.13 21.47 -3.30
N LEU A 100 -7.09 22.77 -3.64
CA LEU A 100 -7.02 23.22 -5.03
C LEU A 100 -5.73 22.77 -5.72
N CYS A 101 -4.59 22.75 -5.03
CA CYS A 101 -3.35 22.19 -5.60
C CYS A 101 -3.49 20.70 -5.93
N GLU A 102 -4.14 19.95 -5.07
CA GLU A 102 -4.41 18.54 -5.28
C GLU A 102 -5.41 18.34 -6.42
N MET A 103 -6.53 19.03 -6.38
CA MET A 103 -7.59 18.98 -7.39
C MET A 103 -7.07 19.25 -8.81
N TYR A 104 -6.19 20.23 -8.97
CA TYR A 104 -5.63 20.59 -10.28
C TYR A 104 -4.33 19.85 -10.63
N GLY A 105 -3.88 18.93 -9.79
CA GLY A 105 -2.68 18.13 -10.01
C GLY A 105 -1.43 19.00 -10.17
N VAL A 106 -1.19 19.97 -9.25
CA VAL A 106 -0.08 20.92 -9.31
C VAL A 106 1.21 20.24 -8.84
N PRO A 107 2.15 19.88 -9.75
CA PRO A 107 3.35 19.12 -9.38
C PRO A 107 4.44 19.99 -8.72
N GLY A 108 4.29 21.31 -8.78
CA GLY A 108 5.27 22.26 -8.23
C GLY A 108 4.94 23.71 -8.55
N PHE A 109 5.63 24.63 -7.86
CA PHE A 109 5.39 26.08 -7.97
C PHE A 109 6.52 26.81 -8.71
N PRO A 110 6.21 27.91 -9.42
CA PRO A 110 4.87 28.43 -9.77
C PRO A 110 4.23 27.59 -10.89
N MET A 111 2.91 27.45 -10.86
CA MET A 111 2.12 26.89 -11.95
C MET A 111 1.01 27.85 -12.33
N LEU A 112 0.78 28.03 -13.62
CA LEU A 112 -0.31 28.87 -14.14
C LEU A 112 -1.25 27.98 -14.94
N LEU A 113 -2.54 28.05 -14.64
CA LEU A 113 -3.59 27.32 -15.34
C LEU A 113 -4.65 28.26 -15.91
N PHE A 114 -5.15 27.96 -17.09
CA PHE A 114 -6.41 28.51 -17.56
C PHE A 114 -7.55 27.60 -17.13
N LEU A 115 -8.57 28.22 -16.48
CA LEU A 115 -9.81 27.55 -16.11
C LEU A 115 -10.99 28.24 -16.79
N ASP A 116 -12.09 27.52 -16.98
CA ASP A 116 -13.36 28.10 -17.38
C ASP A 116 -14.15 28.65 -16.17
N GLY A 117 -15.33 29.24 -16.42
CA GLY A 117 -16.19 29.75 -15.37
C GLY A 117 -16.82 28.68 -14.46
N SER A 118 -16.74 27.41 -14.83
CA SER A 118 -17.16 26.26 -14.02
C SER A 118 -16.01 25.63 -13.22
N GLY A 119 -14.77 26.12 -13.39
CA GLY A 119 -13.59 25.61 -12.72
C GLY A 119 -12.88 24.48 -13.45
N ASN A 120 -13.29 24.11 -14.65
CA ASN A 120 -12.60 23.06 -15.41
C ASN A 120 -11.26 23.59 -15.94
N ARG A 121 -10.20 22.76 -15.89
CA ARG A 121 -8.89 23.08 -16.43
C ARG A 121 -8.94 23.05 -17.96
N LEU A 122 -8.63 24.18 -18.58
CA LEU A 122 -8.57 24.31 -20.03
C LEU A 122 -7.17 24.05 -20.58
N ALA A 123 -6.15 24.67 -19.99
CA ALA A 123 -4.76 24.53 -20.41
C ALA A 123 -3.77 24.91 -19.31
N VAL A 124 -2.50 24.55 -19.49
CA VAL A 124 -1.37 25.09 -18.72
C VAL A 124 -0.85 26.31 -19.46
N ALA A 125 -0.74 27.45 -18.76
CA ALA A 125 -0.16 28.65 -19.32
C ALA A 125 1.36 28.60 -19.29
N GLU A 126 2.00 29.04 -20.38
CA GLU A 126 3.46 29.13 -20.42
C GLU A 126 3.96 30.24 -19.51
N ARG A 127 5.04 29.97 -18.78
CA ARG A 127 5.70 30.92 -17.90
C ARG A 127 6.45 31.96 -18.72
N GLY A 128 6.50 33.20 -18.22
CA GLY A 128 7.44 34.19 -18.72
C GLY A 128 8.89 33.70 -18.48
N ASP A 129 9.66 33.57 -19.56
CA ASP A 129 11.03 33.02 -19.53
C ASP A 129 12.12 34.11 -19.54
N GLY A 130 11.76 35.37 -19.35
CA GLY A 130 12.64 36.53 -19.39
C GLY A 130 12.91 37.09 -20.79
N ARG A 131 12.39 36.46 -21.86
CA ARG A 131 12.57 36.90 -23.25
C ARG A 131 11.56 37.95 -23.68
N LEU A 132 10.35 37.87 -23.12
CA LEU A 132 9.25 38.81 -23.39
C LEU A 132 9.16 39.89 -22.30
N SER A 133 8.73 41.08 -22.67
CA SER A 133 8.34 42.10 -21.67
C SER A 133 7.04 41.69 -20.95
N PRO A 134 6.72 42.28 -19.79
CA PRO A 134 5.45 42.02 -19.08
C PRO A 134 4.21 42.26 -19.95
N GLU A 135 4.24 43.28 -20.80
CA GLU A 135 3.16 43.60 -21.72
C GLU A 135 3.03 42.58 -22.85
N GLU A 136 4.14 42.15 -23.47
CA GLU A 136 4.16 41.16 -24.55
C GLU A 136 3.69 39.80 -24.05
N TRP A 137 4.15 39.38 -22.87
CA TRP A 137 3.71 38.15 -22.24
C TRP A 137 2.21 38.22 -21.87
N GLY A 138 1.74 39.36 -21.34
CA GLY A 138 0.32 39.59 -21.10
C GLY A 138 -0.54 39.45 -22.35
N ARG A 139 -0.10 40.03 -23.50
CA ARG A 139 -0.80 39.87 -24.80
C ARG A 139 -0.84 38.42 -25.28
N TYR A 140 0.26 37.68 -25.08
CA TYR A 140 0.28 36.24 -25.37
C TYR A 140 -0.77 35.48 -24.57
N LEU A 141 -0.85 35.73 -23.25
CA LEU A 141 -1.83 35.09 -22.38
C LEU A 141 -3.29 35.48 -22.74
N VAL A 142 -3.53 36.74 -23.13
CA VAL A 142 -4.84 37.21 -23.62
C VAL A 142 -5.24 36.52 -24.91
N ALA A 143 -4.32 36.35 -25.84
CA ALA A 143 -4.59 35.64 -27.09
C ALA A 143 -4.96 34.18 -26.81
N GLU A 144 -4.27 33.52 -25.88
CA GLU A 144 -4.56 32.14 -25.48
C GLU A 144 -5.90 32.04 -24.71
N ALA A 145 -6.17 32.96 -23.80
CA ALA A 145 -7.45 33.01 -23.07
C ALA A 145 -8.65 33.16 -24.02
N ARG A 146 -8.55 34.05 -25.01
CA ARG A 146 -9.61 34.26 -26.04
C ARG A 146 -9.77 33.05 -26.96
N ARG A 147 -8.70 32.30 -27.21
CA ARG A 147 -8.76 31.05 -27.96
C ARG A 147 -9.50 29.95 -27.19
N LEU A 148 -9.27 29.88 -25.88
CA LEU A 148 -9.87 28.87 -24.99
C LEU A 148 -11.32 29.21 -24.61
N VAL A 149 -11.63 30.50 -24.40
CA VAL A 149 -12.96 31.02 -24.11
C VAL A 149 -13.25 32.17 -25.09
N PRO A 150 -13.81 31.89 -26.29
CA PRO A 150 -14.13 32.92 -27.27
C PRO A 150 -15.16 33.91 -26.75
N PRO A 151 -15.02 35.22 -27.02
CA PRO A 151 -16.04 36.20 -26.67
C PRO A 151 -17.36 35.87 -27.39
N VAL A 152 -18.48 35.94 -26.65
CA VAL A 152 -19.80 35.65 -27.21
C VAL A 152 -20.22 36.80 -28.12
N ASP A 153 -20.41 36.50 -29.40
CA ASP A 153 -20.98 37.46 -30.36
C ASP A 153 -22.52 37.50 -30.17
N MET A 154 -23.00 38.52 -29.49
CA MET A 154 -24.42 38.67 -29.16
C MET A 154 -25.36 38.72 -30.39
N ALA A 155 -24.82 38.96 -31.57
CA ALA A 155 -25.60 38.93 -32.82
C ALA A 155 -25.86 37.50 -33.33
N ALA A 156 -25.08 36.50 -32.85
CA ALA A 156 -25.24 35.11 -33.22
C ALA A 156 -26.20 34.34 -32.28
N VAL A 157 -26.46 34.86 -31.07
CA VAL A 157 -27.30 34.19 -30.06
C VAL A 157 -28.78 34.27 -30.39
N GLU A 158 -29.26 35.36 -31.04
CA GLU A 158 -30.66 35.50 -31.43
C GLU A 158 -31.11 34.61 -32.62
N ALA A 159 -30.15 33.95 -33.29
CA ALA A 159 -30.44 33.08 -34.45
C ALA A 159 -30.39 31.58 -34.11
N SER A 160 -29.97 31.16 -32.90
CA SER A 160 -29.75 29.75 -32.55
C SER A 160 -30.70 29.17 -31.48
N ASP A 161 -31.75 29.94 -31.05
CA ASP A 161 -32.78 29.43 -30.12
C ASP A 161 -33.79 28.46 -30.76
N ALA A 162 -33.46 27.93 -31.93
CA ALA A 162 -34.19 26.83 -32.57
C ALA A 162 -33.24 25.65 -32.81
N ALA A 163 -33.35 24.66 -31.94
CA ALA A 163 -32.79 23.32 -32.09
C ALA A 163 -31.25 23.19 -32.06
N GLU A 164 -30.70 23.10 -30.86
CA GLU A 164 -29.67 22.11 -30.62
C GLU A 164 -29.91 21.47 -29.24
N GLU A 165 -30.59 20.34 -29.26
CA GLU A 165 -30.44 19.30 -28.27
C GLU A 165 -28.92 19.11 -28.10
N VAL A 166 -28.38 19.44 -26.93
CA VAL A 166 -27.00 19.15 -26.56
C VAL A 166 -26.90 17.62 -26.60
N ALA A 167 -26.47 17.12 -27.73
CA ALA A 167 -26.04 15.73 -27.81
C ALA A 167 -24.89 15.59 -26.81
N ASP A 168 -25.20 14.95 -25.73
CA ASP A 168 -24.27 14.47 -24.70
C ASP A 168 -23.10 13.82 -25.44
N LYS A 169 -21.95 14.48 -25.53
CA LYS A 169 -20.74 13.83 -26.03
C LYS A 169 -20.53 12.67 -25.09
N PRO A 170 -20.55 11.42 -25.58
CA PRO A 170 -20.34 10.30 -24.69
C PRO A 170 -19.03 10.51 -23.95
N LEU A 171 -19.11 10.53 -22.62
CA LEU A 171 -17.97 10.62 -21.74
C LEU A 171 -17.00 9.51 -22.14
N ASP A 172 -15.76 9.85 -22.42
CA ASP A 172 -14.76 8.86 -22.80
C ASP A 172 -14.32 8.07 -21.55
N LEU A 173 -15.13 7.06 -21.19
CA LEU A 173 -14.90 6.13 -20.10
C LEU A 173 -14.05 4.94 -20.58
N THR A 174 -13.08 5.19 -21.44
CA THR A 174 -12.26 4.12 -22.06
C THR A 174 -11.35 3.41 -21.08
N ASP A 175 -11.05 4.03 -19.94
CA ASP A 175 -10.26 3.38 -18.89
C ASP A 175 -10.98 3.43 -17.53
N TYR A 176 -10.68 2.42 -16.68
CA TYR A 176 -11.27 2.29 -15.36
C TYR A 176 -10.93 3.47 -14.42
N ASP A 177 -9.73 4.02 -14.52
CA ASP A 177 -9.31 5.13 -13.65
C ASP A 177 -10.07 6.41 -14.00
N THR A 178 -10.31 6.67 -15.29
CA THR A 178 -11.15 7.80 -15.75
C THR A 178 -12.61 7.60 -15.32
N ALA A 179 -13.14 6.39 -15.47
CA ALA A 179 -14.49 6.06 -15.01
C ALA A 179 -14.62 6.15 -13.49
N LYS A 180 -13.63 5.64 -12.76
CA LYS A 180 -13.61 5.73 -11.28
C LYS A 180 -13.52 7.18 -10.83
N LYS A 181 -12.65 7.98 -11.42
CA LYS A 181 -12.54 9.41 -11.12
C LYS A 181 -13.87 10.13 -11.37
N TYR A 182 -14.56 9.82 -12.45
CA TYR A 182 -15.88 10.35 -12.76
C TYR A 182 -16.94 9.92 -11.73
N ILE A 183 -16.91 8.67 -11.28
CA ILE A 183 -17.80 8.16 -10.24
C ILE A 183 -17.49 8.84 -8.89
N ASP A 184 -16.22 8.94 -8.52
CA ASP A 184 -15.79 9.56 -7.26
C ASP A 184 -16.14 11.08 -7.25
N GLU A 185 -15.92 11.81 -8.36
CA GLU A 185 -16.30 13.21 -8.50
C GLU A 185 -17.83 13.43 -8.45
N TYR A 186 -18.59 12.44 -8.93
CA TYR A 186 -20.05 12.50 -8.86
C TYR A 186 -20.56 12.20 -7.45
N ALA A 187 -19.91 11.33 -6.71
CA ALA A 187 -20.27 10.97 -5.33
C ALA A 187 -20.31 12.19 -4.39
N ASP A 188 -19.40 13.15 -4.59
CA ASP A 188 -19.33 14.38 -3.78
C ASP A 188 -20.50 15.36 -4.06
N ASN A 189 -21.26 15.15 -5.15
CA ASN A 189 -22.31 16.07 -5.61
C ASN A 189 -23.72 15.49 -5.51
N VAL A 190 -23.89 14.22 -5.16
CA VAL A 190 -25.20 13.53 -5.16
C VAL A 190 -25.92 13.69 -3.83
N GLN A 191 -27.24 13.95 -3.90
CA GLN A 191 -28.10 14.14 -2.73
C GLN A 191 -28.75 12.87 -2.19
N SER A 192 -28.58 11.71 -2.88
CA SER A 192 -29.14 10.44 -2.43
C SER A 192 -28.32 9.22 -2.88
N ASP A 193 -28.21 8.21 -2.02
CA ASP A 193 -27.51 6.94 -2.30
C ASP A 193 -28.05 6.23 -3.55
N ALA A 194 -29.36 6.31 -3.81
CA ALA A 194 -30.01 5.67 -4.96
C ALA A 194 -29.62 6.33 -6.31
N GLU A 195 -29.35 7.62 -6.32
CA GLU A 195 -28.91 8.35 -7.51
C GLU A 195 -27.44 8.05 -7.82
N PHE A 196 -26.62 7.92 -6.78
CA PHE A 196 -25.24 7.47 -6.89
C PHE A 196 -25.15 6.04 -7.46
N GLU A 197 -25.91 5.09 -6.90
CA GLU A 197 -25.93 3.70 -7.38
C GLU A 197 -26.36 3.60 -8.85
N ALA A 198 -27.36 4.39 -9.27
CA ALA A 198 -27.82 4.41 -10.66
C ALA A 198 -26.74 4.93 -11.61
N HIS A 199 -26.01 5.97 -11.20
CA HIS A 199 -24.95 6.58 -12.00
C HIS A 199 -23.72 5.66 -12.10
N GLU A 200 -23.31 5.03 -11.00
CA GLU A 200 -22.26 4.03 -10.98
C GLU A 200 -22.60 2.85 -11.91
N ALA A 201 -23.83 2.33 -11.82
CA ALA A 201 -24.31 1.25 -12.68
C ALA A 201 -24.28 1.64 -14.17
N GLN A 202 -24.62 2.87 -14.52
CA GLN A 202 -24.57 3.38 -15.90
C GLN A 202 -23.12 3.49 -16.41
N ALA A 203 -22.20 4.01 -15.59
CA ALA A 203 -20.79 4.10 -15.93
C ALA A 203 -20.17 2.70 -16.15
N LEU A 204 -20.43 1.77 -15.25
CA LEU A 204 -19.98 0.37 -15.37
C LEU A 204 -20.56 -0.33 -16.60
N ALA A 205 -21.86 -0.08 -16.93
CA ALA A 205 -22.48 -0.61 -18.14
C ALA A 205 -21.79 -0.08 -19.41
N THR A 206 -21.42 1.22 -19.42
CA THR A 206 -20.71 1.83 -20.55
C THR A 206 -19.34 1.19 -20.76
N ILE A 207 -18.56 1.00 -19.70
CA ILE A 207 -17.25 0.33 -19.77
C ILE A 207 -17.40 -1.12 -20.30
N ARG A 208 -18.43 -1.85 -19.83
CA ARG A 208 -18.71 -3.22 -20.28
C ARG A 208 -19.06 -3.30 -21.78
N THR A 209 -19.67 -2.25 -22.35
CA THR A 209 -19.94 -2.23 -23.79
C THR A 209 -18.66 -2.00 -24.61
N GLN A 210 -17.69 -1.28 -24.05
CA GLN A 210 -16.41 -0.99 -24.71
C GLN A 210 -15.42 -2.14 -24.56
N ASN A 211 -15.36 -2.74 -23.35
CA ASN A 211 -14.52 -3.91 -23.08
C ASN A 211 -15.37 -5.09 -22.54
N ARG A 212 -15.62 -6.07 -23.41
CA ARG A 212 -16.38 -7.29 -23.09
C ARG A 212 -15.77 -8.14 -21.96
N PHE A 213 -14.49 -7.92 -21.65
CA PHE A 213 -13.79 -8.67 -20.59
C PHE A 213 -13.94 -7.99 -19.23
N PHE A 214 -14.27 -6.70 -19.20
CA PHE A 214 -14.40 -5.91 -18.00
C PHE A 214 -15.51 -6.41 -17.07
N GLY A 215 -15.23 -6.50 -15.76
CA GLY A 215 -16.19 -6.92 -14.74
C GLY A 215 -16.74 -8.33 -14.95
N SER A 216 -16.01 -9.21 -15.63
CA SER A 216 -16.37 -10.58 -15.91
C SER A 216 -15.34 -11.55 -15.33
N TRP A 217 -15.58 -12.85 -15.42
CA TRP A 217 -14.63 -13.86 -14.95
C TRP A 217 -13.25 -13.78 -15.63
N TRP A 218 -13.16 -13.15 -16.81
CA TRP A 218 -11.91 -12.88 -17.49
C TRP A 218 -10.99 -11.94 -16.71
N ALA A 219 -11.55 -11.10 -15.84
CA ALA A 219 -10.78 -10.16 -15.03
C ALA A 219 -9.86 -10.87 -14.02
N ILE A 220 -10.18 -12.08 -13.60
CA ILE A 220 -9.33 -12.88 -12.69
C ILE A 220 -8.39 -13.84 -13.44
N LEU A 221 -8.48 -13.92 -14.77
CA LEU A 221 -7.65 -14.82 -15.58
C LEU A 221 -6.16 -14.48 -15.55
N PRO A 222 -5.72 -13.21 -15.63
CA PRO A 222 -4.30 -12.84 -15.58
C PRO A 222 -3.56 -13.38 -14.34
N PRO A 223 -4.02 -13.16 -13.10
CA PRO A 223 -3.38 -13.74 -11.93
C PRO A 223 -3.49 -15.26 -11.89
N LEU A 224 -4.58 -15.87 -12.39
CA LEU A 224 -4.69 -17.33 -12.46
C LEU A 224 -3.65 -17.93 -13.42
N ILE A 225 -3.39 -17.30 -14.56
CA ILE A 225 -2.31 -17.70 -15.48
C ILE A 225 -0.95 -17.59 -14.79
N ALA A 226 -0.67 -16.47 -14.13
CA ALA A 226 0.60 -16.28 -13.43
C ALA A 226 0.81 -17.35 -12.35
N ILE A 227 -0.22 -17.62 -11.54
CA ILE A 227 -0.17 -18.64 -10.47
C ILE A 227 0.05 -20.03 -11.07
N PHE A 228 -0.75 -20.41 -12.07
CA PHE A 228 -0.65 -21.72 -12.70
C PHE A 228 0.76 -21.94 -13.29
N LEU A 229 1.27 -20.96 -14.02
CA LEU A 229 2.62 -21.04 -14.60
C LEU A 229 3.68 -21.08 -13.50
N ALA A 230 3.59 -20.30 -12.44
CA ALA A 230 4.55 -20.31 -11.34
C ALA A 230 4.61 -21.69 -10.65
N LEU A 231 3.48 -22.35 -10.46
CA LEU A 231 3.41 -23.67 -9.87
C LEU A 231 3.96 -24.77 -10.81
N VAL A 232 3.69 -24.67 -12.12
CA VAL A 232 4.14 -25.67 -13.12
C VAL A 232 5.63 -25.49 -13.47
N THR A 233 6.04 -24.26 -13.74
CA THR A 233 7.43 -23.97 -14.19
C THR A 233 8.40 -23.82 -13.05
N LYS A 234 7.90 -23.54 -11.83
CA LYS A 234 8.70 -23.17 -10.64
C LYS A 234 9.54 -21.91 -10.86
N GLU A 235 9.10 -21.05 -11.79
CA GLU A 235 9.77 -19.83 -12.15
C GLU A 235 8.76 -18.67 -12.05
N VAL A 236 9.03 -17.71 -11.13
CA VAL A 236 8.06 -16.68 -10.73
C VAL A 236 8.07 -15.49 -11.69
N TYR A 237 9.25 -15.00 -12.12
CA TYR A 237 9.35 -13.78 -12.92
C TYR A 237 8.66 -13.90 -14.28
N SER A 238 8.98 -14.96 -15.03
CA SER A 238 8.35 -15.21 -16.33
C SER A 238 6.85 -15.46 -16.18
N SER A 239 6.44 -16.13 -15.11
CA SER A 239 5.03 -16.41 -14.84
C SER A 239 4.22 -15.14 -14.57
N LEU A 240 4.75 -14.24 -13.73
CA LEU A 240 4.16 -12.94 -13.49
C LEU A 240 4.12 -12.10 -14.78
N PHE A 241 5.22 -12.09 -15.54
CA PHE A 241 5.28 -11.35 -16.79
C PHE A 241 4.23 -11.82 -17.81
N VAL A 242 4.06 -13.14 -17.96
CA VAL A 242 3.00 -13.69 -18.85
C VAL A 242 1.62 -13.28 -18.37
N GLY A 243 1.36 -13.34 -17.04
CA GLY A 243 0.10 -12.85 -16.46
C GLY A 243 -0.14 -11.36 -16.74
N ILE A 244 0.89 -10.51 -16.57
CA ILE A 244 0.81 -9.08 -16.86
C ILE A 244 0.48 -8.84 -18.33
N VAL A 245 1.18 -9.51 -19.25
CA VAL A 245 0.93 -9.39 -20.70
C VAL A 245 -0.48 -9.87 -21.05
N ALA A 246 -0.94 -10.97 -20.44
CA ALA A 246 -2.31 -11.45 -20.64
C ALA A 246 -3.35 -10.43 -20.16
N GLY A 247 -3.13 -9.78 -19.02
CA GLY A 247 -3.97 -8.68 -18.55
C GLY A 247 -4.02 -7.50 -19.50
N GLY A 248 -2.86 -7.03 -19.96
CA GLY A 248 -2.76 -5.97 -20.94
C GLY A 248 -3.43 -6.30 -22.28
N LEU A 249 -3.29 -7.55 -22.77
CA LEU A 249 -3.96 -8.02 -23.98
C LEU A 249 -5.50 -8.01 -23.85
N LEU A 250 -6.01 -8.49 -22.73
CA LEU A 250 -7.46 -8.48 -22.47
C LEU A 250 -7.99 -7.04 -22.33
N TYR A 251 -7.24 -6.17 -21.65
CA TYR A 251 -7.61 -4.77 -21.51
C TYR A 251 -7.66 -4.04 -22.85
N SER A 252 -6.62 -4.19 -23.66
CA SER A 252 -6.49 -3.50 -24.98
C SER A 252 -7.26 -4.14 -26.12
N GLY A 253 -8.04 -5.20 -25.86
CA GLY A 253 -8.74 -5.94 -26.92
C GLY A 253 -7.79 -6.59 -27.94
N PHE A 254 -6.62 -7.05 -27.48
CA PHE A 254 -5.54 -7.66 -28.28
C PHE A 254 -4.80 -6.69 -29.21
N SER A 255 -4.87 -5.39 -28.95
CA SER A 255 -4.01 -4.41 -29.62
C SER A 255 -2.58 -4.50 -29.09
N PHE A 256 -1.58 -4.66 -29.96
CA PHE A 256 -0.18 -4.71 -29.53
C PHE A 256 0.28 -3.39 -28.91
N GLU A 257 0.01 -2.27 -29.57
CA GLU A 257 0.36 -0.93 -29.07
C GLU A 257 -0.35 -0.62 -27.75
N GLY A 258 -1.68 -0.83 -27.70
CA GLY A 258 -2.47 -0.66 -26.48
C GLY A 258 -1.96 -1.53 -25.33
N THR A 259 -1.59 -2.78 -25.61
CA THR A 259 -1.00 -3.67 -24.59
C THR A 259 0.32 -3.12 -24.06
N MET A 260 1.22 -2.69 -24.94
CA MET A 260 2.53 -2.16 -24.53
C MET A 260 2.39 -0.87 -23.72
N VAL A 261 1.53 0.05 -24.16
CA VAL A 261 1.28 1.31 -23.43
C VAL A 261 0.67 1.00 -22.04
N HIS A 262 -0.38 0.19 -22.00
CA HIS A 262 -1.06 -0.14 -20.73
C HIS A 262 -0.14 -0.87 -19.75
N VAL A 263 0.59 -1.88 -20.19
CA VAL A 263 1.53 -2.63 -19.34
C VAL A 263 2.66 -1.75 -18.83
N MET A 264 3.24 -0.89 -19.68
CA MET A 264 4.39 -0.08 -19.29
C MET A 264 3.98 1.16 -18.50
N SER A 265 3.05 1.97 -19.02
CA SER A 265 2.68 3.25 -18.40
C SER A 265 1.76 3.06 -17.19
N ASP A 266 0.61 2.38 -17.37
CA ASP A 266 -0.40 2.21 -16.33
C ASP A 266 -0.04 1.04 -15.39
N GLY A 267 0.74 0.09 -15.87
CA GLY A 267 1.27 -1.02 -15.10
C GLY A 267 2.56 -0.64 -14.36
N PHE A 268 3.73 -0.89 -14.98
CA PHE A 268 5.03 -0.77 -14.31
C PHE A 268 5.32 0.63 -13.80
N VAL A 269 5.22 1.66 -14.65
CA VAL A 269 5.60 3.02 -14.27
C VAL A 269 4.70 3.53 -13.16
N LYS A 270 3.37 3.42 -13.31
CA LYS A 270 2.40 3.88 -12.32
C LYS A 270 2.55 3.14 -11.00
N SER A 271 2.68 1.80 -11.03
CA SER A 271 2.85 0.99 -9.81
C SER A 271 4.14 1.30 -9.06
N VAL A 272 5.26 1.52 -9.78
CA VAL A 272 6.54 1.86 -9.14
C VAL A 272 6.58 3.31 -8.69
N SER A 273 5.87 4.24 -9.36
CA SER A 273 5.82 5.65 -8.99
C SER A 273 4.85 5.95 -7.85
N ASP A 274 4.05 4.99 -7.43
CA ASP A 274 3.17 5.13 -6.28
C ASP A 274 3.98 5.38 -5.00
N SER A 275 3.59 6.39 -4.23
CA SER A 275 4.36 6.85 -3.07
C SER A 275 4.48 5.78 -1.97
N TYR A 276 3.42 4.99 -1.77
CA TYR A 276 3.42 3.89 -0.81
C TYR A 276 4.38 2.78 -1.25
N ASN A 277 4.30 2.38 -2.53
CA ASN A 277 5.15 1.34 -3.09
C ASN A 277 6.64 1.74 -3.08
N ILE A 278 6.97 2.99 -3.47
CA ILE A 278 8.34 3.53 -3.35
C ILE A 278 8.81 3.49 -1.90
N GLY A 279 7.98 3.87 -0.94
CA GLY A 279 8.32 3.80 0.48
C GLY A 279 8.71 2.38 0.91
N ILE A 280 7.94 1.37 0.49
CA ILE A 280 8.28 -0.03 0.76
C ILE A 280 9.58 -0.45 0.09
N LEU A 281 9.82 -0.07 -1.18
CA LEU A 281 11.09 -0.39 -1.86
C LEU A 281 12.30 0.26 -1.17
N LEU A 282 12.18 1.52 -0.76
CA LEU A 282 13.22 2.21 0.01
C LEU A 282 13.47 1.54 1.35
N PHE A 283 12.41 1.17 2.07
CA PHE A 283 12.51 0.42 3.32
C PHE A 283 13.27 -0.89 3.12
N LEU A 284 12.96 -1.68 2.08
CA LEU A 284 13.66 -2.92 1.76
C LEU A 284 15.15 -2.70 1.52
N VAL A 285 15.52 -1.66 0.77
CA VAL A 285 16.92 -1.31 0.51
C VAL A 285 17.65 -0.94 1.80
N LEU A 286 17.03 -0.10 2.64
CA LEU A 286 17.60 0.34 3.92
C LEU A 286 17.74 -0.84 4.88
N LEU A 287 16.73 -1.69 4.96
CA LEU A 287 16.77 -2.88 5.80
C LEU A 287 17.81 -3.88 5.31
N GLY A 288 17.90 -4.10 4.00
CA GLY A 288 18.96 -4.93 3.40
C GLY A 288 20.36 -4.42 3.77
N ALA A 289 20.56 -3.09 3.73
CA ALA A 289 21.81 -2.47 4.16
C ALA A 289 22.10 -2.72 5.66
N LEU A 290 21.09 -2.58 6.53
CA LEU A 290 21.24 -2.88 7.95
C LEU A 290 21.59 -4.36 8.20
N VAL A 291 20.91 -5.27 7.51
CA VAL A 291 21.19 -6.71 7.59
C VAL A 291 22.62 -7.04 7.09
N SER A 292 23.07 -6.42 5.99
CA SER A 292 24.44 -6.56 5.52
C SER A 292 25.46 -6.05 6.54
N MET A 293 25.21 -4.90 7.19
CA MET A 293 26.05 -4.40 8.30
C MET A 293 26.09 -5.40 9.46
N LEU A 294 24.93 -5.92 9.88
CA LEU A 294 24.84 -6.94 10.93
C LEU A 294 25.70 -8.17 10.61
N ASN A 295 25.66 -8.63 9.38
CA ASN A 295 26.47 -9.78 8.92
C ASN A 295 27.95 -9.47 8.96
N LYS A 296 28.40 -8.29 8.51
CA LYS A 296 29.81 -7.85 8.55
C LYS A 296 30.35 -7.70 9.97
N THR A 297 29.50 -7.39 10.95
CA THR A 297 29.92 -7.36 12.36
C THR A 297 30.22 -8.73 12.93
N GLY A 298 29.76 -9.81 12.29
CA GLY A 298 29.76 -11.16 12.86
C GLY A 298 28.77 -11.34 14.01
N ALA A 299 27.86 -10.39 14.19
CA ALA A 299 26.86 -10.42 15.27
C ALA A 299 25.90 -11.59 15.13
N SER A 300 25.49 -11.96 13.91
CA SER A 300 24.66 -13.13 13.63
C SER A 300 25.34 -14.42 14.06
N ALA A 301 26.64 -14.57 13.78
CA ALA A 301 27.43 -15.72 14.23
C ALA A 301 27.59 -15.73 15.77
N ALA A 302 27.78 -14.55 16.38
CA ALA A 302 27.84 -14.43 17.84
C ALA A 302 26.52 -14.80 18.49
N PHE A 303 25.37 -14.36 17.91
CA PHE A 303 24.03 -14.76 18.37
C PHE A 303 23.81 -16.26 18.17
N GLY A 304 24.23 -16.82 17.03
CA GLY A 304 24.17 -18.25 16.79
C GLY A 304 24.94 -19.05 17.85
N ARG A 305 26.16 -18.64 18.23
CA ARG A 305 26.93 -19.25 19.33
C ARG A 305 26.21 -19.13 20.68
N TRP A 306 25.66 -17.96 20.99
CA TRP A 306 24.85 -17.75 22.20
C TRP A 306 23.60 -18.63 22.20
N ALA A 307 22.85 -18.63 21.10
CA ALA A 307 21.65 -19.44 20.94
C ALA A 307 21.93 -20.94 21.01
N GLN A 308 23.06 -21.41 20.45
CA GLN A 308 23.48 -22.80 20.56
C GLN A 308 23.67 -23.23 22.02
N THR A 309 24.14 -22.34 22.88
CA THR A 309 24.34 -22.59 24.30
C THR A 309 23.06 -22.50 25.11
N HIS A 310 22.16 -21.60 24.80
CA HIS A 310 20.93 -21.31 25.55
C HIS A 310 19.72 -22.03 24.97
N ILE A 311 19.54 -22.03 23.66
CA ILE A 311 18.48 -22.77 22.96
C ILE A 311 18.99 -24.18 22.64
N LYS A 312 18.69 -25.11 23.57
CA LYS A 312 19.25 -26.45 23.50
C LYS A 312 18.56 -27.38 22.54
N SER A 313 17.33 -27.09 22.14
CA SER A 313 16.50 -27.97 21.32
C SER A 313 15.99 -27.34 20.06
N ARG A 314 15.69 -28.17 19.05
CA ARG A 314 15.02 -27.79 17.81
C ARG A 314 13.64 -27.19 18.07
N ILE A 315 12.89 -27.76 19.04
CA ILE A 315 11.62 -27.21 19.50
C ILE A 315 11.82 -25.78 20.03
N GLY A 316 12.85 -25.59 20.88
CA GLY A 316 13.17 -24.28 21.44
C GLY A 316 13.48 -23.23 20.36
N ALA A 317 14.15 -23.60 19.28
CA ALA A 317 14.42 -22.69 18.15
C ALA A 317 13.12 -22.27 17.43
N GLN A 318 12.23 -23.22 17.16
CA GLN A 318 10.95 -22.94 16.53
C GLN A 318 10.04 -22.08 17.43
N LEU A 319 9.93 -22.43 18.71
CA LEU A 319 9.13 -21.65 19.67
C LEU A 319 9.71 -20.24 19.87
N ALA A 320 11.05 -20.10 19.91
CA ALA A 320 11.67 -18.78 19.98
C ALA A 320 11.40 -17.94 18.73
N THR A 321 11.34 -18.56 17.53
CA THR A 321 10.94 -17.89 16.30
C THR A 321 9.49 -17.40 16.39
N ILE A 322 8.59 -18.26 16.85
CA ILE A 322 7.16 -17.90 17.04
C ILE A 322 7.02 -16.74 18.04
N VAL A 323 7.69 -16.83 19.21
CA VAL A 323 7.63 -15.77 20.22
C VAL A 323 8.17 -14.44 19.67
N LEU A 324 9.28 -14.47 18.95
CA LEU A 324 9.85 -13.26 18.35
C LEU A 324 8.89 -12.66 17.31
N GLY A 325 8.30 -13.50 16.46
CA GLY A 325 7.30 -13.07 15.49
C GLY A 325 6.07 -12.45 16.14
N VAL A 326 5.57 -13.05 17.23
CA VAL A 326 4.46 -12.47 18.01
C VAL A 326 4.83 -11.14 18.65
N LEU A 327 6.06 -10.96 19.11
CA LEU A 327 6.52 -9.70 19.70
C LEU A 327 6.67 -8.56 18.66
N ILE A 328 6.87 -8.90 17.38
CA ILE A 328 6.98 -7.94 16.29
C ILE A 328 5.63 -7.85 15.55
N PHE A 329 4.58 -7.54 16.26
CA PHE A 329 3.19 -7.50 15.76
C PHE A 329 2.81 -6.19 15.05
N VAL A 330 3.71 -5.24 15.00
CA VAL A 330 3.42 -3.86 14.58
C VAL A 330 3.09 -3.79 13.09
N ASP A 331 3.89 -4.51 12.28
CA ASP A 331 3.78 -4.54 10.84
C ASP A 331 4.29 -5.88 10.29
N ASP A 332 3.61 -6.44 9.32
CA ASP A 332 3.88 -7.77 8.77
C ASP A 332 5.15 -7.81 7.91
N TYR A 333 5.42 -6.78 7.10
CA TYR A 333 6.64 -6.70 6.30
C TYR A 333 7.89 -6.62 7.19
N PHE A 334 7.80 -5.76 8.20
CA PHE A 334 8.86 -5.63 9.19
C PHE A 334 9.08 -6.92 9.96
N ASN A 335 8.01 -7.62 10.32
CA ASN A 335 8.08 -8.95 10.95
C ASN A 335 8.85 -9.93 10.08
N CYS A 336 8.43 -10.12 8.82
CA CYS A 336 9.03 -11.10 7.91
C CYS A 336 10.55 -10.96 7.81
N LEU A 337 11.04 -9.76 7.61
CA LEU A 337 12.46 -9.52 7.38
C LEU A 337 13.29 -9.55 8.67
N THR A 338 12.73 -9.01 9.77
CA THR A 338 13.44 -8.95 11.04
C THR A 338 13.54 -10.33 11.70
N VAL A 339 12.43 -11.05 11.84
CA VAL A 339 12.42 -12.41 12.42
C VAL A 339 13.32 -13.32 11.59
N GLY A 340 13.25 -13.24 10.26
CA GLY A 340 14.09 -14.01 9.36
C GLY A 340 15.57 -13.78 9.58
N SER A 341 16.01 -12.52 9.56
CA SER A 341 17.42 -12.17 9.74
C SER A 341 17.97 -12.60 11.10
N VAL A 342 17.18 -12.48 12.17
CA VAL A 342 17.57 -12.81 13.54
C VAL A 342 17.56 -14.32 13.79
N MET A 343 16.53 -15.03 13.35
CA MET A 343 16.32 -16.44 13.71
C MET A 343 17.00 -17.41 12.75
N ARG A 344 17.34 -17.02 11.54
CA ARG A 344 18.02 -17.87 10.55
C ARG A 344 19.29 -18.55 11.11
N PRO A 345 20.26 -17.85 11.73
CA PRO A 345 21.45 -18.52 12.27
C PRO A 345 21.12 -19.53 13.38
N VAL A 346 20.05 -19.26 14.14
CA VAL A 346 19.60 -20.15 15.23
C VAL A 346 18.94 -21.40 14.69
N THR A 347 18.06 -21.26 13.71
CA THR A 347 17.34 -22.37 13.07
C THR A 347 18.31 -23.29 12.29
N ASP A 348 19.27 -22.69 11.57
CA ASP A 348 20.33 -23.45 10.87
C ASP A 348 21.15 -24.28 11.86
N ALA A 349 21.59 -23.67 12.96
CA ALA A 349 22.37 -24.35 14.00
C ALA A 349 21.60 -25.52 14.67
N LYS A 350 20.26 -25.46 14.65
CA LYS A 350 19.39 -26.51 15.21
C LYS A 350 18.74 -27.41 14.16
N LYS A 351 19.26 -27.40 12.93
CA LYS A 351 18.79 -28.22 11.81
C LYS A 351 17.27 -28.09 11.55
N VAL A 352 16.75 -26.87 11.56
CA VAL A 352 15.42 -26.51 11.08
C VAL A 352 15.58 -26.01 9.66
N SER A 353 14.81 -26.54 8.70
CA SER A 353 14.93 -26.16 7.30
C SER A 353 14.56 -24.69 7.05
N ARG A 354 15.11 -24.11 5.99
CA ARG A 354 14.78 -22.75 5.56
C ARG A 354 13.30 -22.61 5.17
N ALA A 355 12.74 -23.67 4.58
CA ALA A 355 11.31 -23.74 4.29
C ALA A 355 10.46 -23.67 5.56
N LYS A 356 10.86 -24.38 6.62
CA LYS A 356 10.17 -24.33 7.92
C LYS A 356 10.31 -22.96 8.58
N LEU A 357 11.50 -22.37 8.52
CA LEU A 357 11.71 -21.01 9.02
C LEU A 357 10.83 -20.01 8.27
N ALA A 358 10.77 -20.06 6.94
CA ALA A 358 9.92 -19.20 6.13
C ALA A 358 8.44 -19.34 6.51
N TYR A 359 7.97 -20.58 6.71
CA TYR A 359 6.61 -20.85 7.19
C TYR A 359 6.33 -20.22 8.57
N LEU A 360 7.25 -20.36 9.53
CA LEU A 360 7.08 -19.76 10.87
C LEU A 360 7.06 -18.24 10.83
N ILE A 361 7.88 -17.63 9.97
CA ILE A 361 7.92 -16.20 9.76
C ILE A 361 6.58 -15.71 9.18
N ASP A 362 6.19 -16.26 8.03
CA ASP A 362 4.98 -15.87 7.31
C ASP A 362 3.73 -16.05 8.19
N SER A 363 3.65 -17.19 8.90
CA SER A 363 2.56 -17.50 9.84
C SER A 363 2.54 -16.62 11.10
N THR A 364 3.62 -15.90 11.42
CA THR A 364 3.67 -14.91 12.51
C THR A 364 3.65 -13.46 12.03
N ALA A 365 3.58 -13.23 10.72
CA ALA A 365 3.47 -11.89 10.14
C ALA A 365 2.00 -11.46 10.04
N ALA A 366 1.37 -11.59 8.89
CA ALA A 366 -0.02 -11.19 8.67
C ALA A 366 -1.02 -11.81 9.68
N PRO A 367 -0.93 -13.13 10.04
CA PRO A 367 -1.83 -13.71 11.03
C PRO A 367 -1.74 -13.09 12.43
N ILE A 368 -0.58 -12.57 12.84
CA ILE A 368 -0.45 -11.87 14.13
C ILE A 368 -0.92 -10.42 14.01
N CYS A 369 -0.53 -9.71 12.94
CA CYS A 369 -0.90 -8.31 12.74
C CYS A 369 -2.41 -8.10 12.68
N ILE A 370 -3.16 -9.04 12.05
CA ILE A 370 -4.62 -8.94 11.90
C ILE A 370 -5.41 -9.20 13.20
N ILE A 371 -4.77 -9.71 14.24
CA ILE A 371 -5.38 -9.89 15.57
C ILE A 371 -4.75 -9.00 16.65
N ALA A 372 -3.73 -8.24 16.29
CA ALA A 372 -3.06 -7.32 17.21
C ALA A 372 -3.80 -5.99 17.28
N PRO A 373 -4.25 -5.53 18.47
CA PRO A 373 -5.04 -4.31 18.60
C PRO A 373 -4.32 -3.03 18.16
N ILE A 374 -2.99 -3.05 18.18
CA ILE A 374 -2.14 -1.91 17.83
C ILE A 374 -1.23 -2.35 16.70
N SER A 375 -1.78 -2.42 15.47
CA SER A 375 -1.05 -2.78 14.26
C SER A 375 -1.46 -1.87 13.10
N SER A 376 -0.65 -1.81 12.06
CA SER A 376 -1.02 -1.16 10.81
C SER A 376 -2.34 -1.68 10.23
N TRP A 377 -2.64 -2.96 10.48
CA TRP A 377 -3.86 -3.63 10.04
C TRP A 377 -5.12 -3.19 10.81
N ALA A 378 -5.02 -3.05 12.14
CA ALA A 378 -6.12 -2.50 12.95
C ALA A 378 -6.52 -1.10 12.47
N ALA A 379 -5.53 -0.31 12.08
CA ALA A 379 -5.67 1.00 11.49
C ALA A 379 -6.45 0.99 10.19
N ALA A 380 -6.02 0.17 9.25
CA ALA A 380 -6.64 0.06 7.93
C ALA A 380 -8.10 -0.40 8.02
N VAL A 381 -8.38 -1.44 8.83
CA VAL A 381 -9.75 -1.94 9.02
C VAL A 381 -10.64 -0.88 9.67
N ALA A 382 -10.12 -0.13 10.67
CA ALA A 382 -10.84 0.97 11.28
C ALA A 382 -11.17 2.09 10.27
N GLY A 383 -10.22 2.41 9.38
CA GLY A 383 -10.39 3.39 8.31
C GLY A 383 -11.48 2.99 7.30
N PHE A 384 -11.47 1.73 6.85
CA PHE A 384 -12.50 1.25 5.92
C PHE A 384 -13.89 1.19 6.55
N ALA A 385 -13.98 0.92 7.85
CA ALA A 385 -15.25 0.86 8.56
C ALA A 385 -15.82 2.26 8.88
N SER A 386 -14.99 3.27 9.10
CA SER A 386 -15.45 4.64 9.39
C SER A 386 -16.19 5.28 8.23
N GLY A 387 -15.82 4.95 6.99
CA GLY A 387 -16.49 5.42 5.76
C GLY A 387 -17.86 4.81 5.51
N ALA A 388 -18.23 3.73 6.22
CA ALA A 388 -19.49 3.00 6.02
C ALA A 388 -20.55 3.26 7.13
N GLY A 389 -20.40 4.32 7.93
CA GLY A 389 -21.39 4.69 8.97
C GLY A 389 -21.46 3.75 10.19
N ALA A 390 -20.48 2.89 10.37
CA ALA A 390 -20.42 1.98 11.52
C ALA A 390 -19.95 2.71 12.80
N ALA A 391 -20.51 2.35 13.94
CA ALA A 391 -20.02 2.79 15.25
C ALA A 391 -18.56 2.35 15.41
N SER A 392 -17.65 3.30 15.57
CA SER A 392 -16.20 3.13 15.75
C SER A 392 -15.57 1.90 15.05
N GLY A 393 -14.93 2.11 13.90
CA GLY A 393 -14.25 1.04 13.15
C GLY A 393 -13.24 0.24 13.99
N PHE A 394 -12.63 0.89 14.98
CA PHE A 394 -11.74 0.22 15.94
C PHE A 394 -12.49 -0.76 16.85
N SER A 395 -13.68 -0.41 17.33
CA SER A 395 -14.53 -1.32 18.08
C SER A 395 -14.94 -2.54 17.28
N LEU A 396 -15.26 -2.35 15.98
CA LEU A 396 -15.56 -3.44 15.06
C LEU A 396 -14.37 -4.39 14.94
N PHE A 397 -13.17 -3.84 14.75
CA PHE A 397 -11.94 -4.64 14.66
C PHE A 397 -11.70 -5.47 15.92
N ILE A 398 -11.77 -4.85 17.11
CA ILE A 398 -11.55 -5.56 18.39
C ILE A 398 -12.57 -6.69 18.59
N ASN A 399 -13.84 -6.43 18.28
CA ASN A 399 -14.89 -7.44 18.41
C ASN A 399 -14.77 -8.56 17.35
N ALA A 400 -14.10 -8.32 16.22
CA ALA A 400 -13.84 -9.31 15.20
C ALA A 400 -12.68 -10.26 15.58
N ILE A 401 -11.75 -9.87 16.45
CA ILE A 401 -10.57 -10.68 16.82
C ILE A 401 -10.94 -12.10 17.27
N PRO A 402 -11.90 -12.33 18.20
CA PRO A 402 -12.22 -13.69 18.63
C PRO A 402 -12.80 -14.58 17.54
N TYR A 403 -13.32 -13.99 16.47
CA TYR A 403 -13.82 -14.70 15.31
C TYR A 403 -12.79 -14.88 14.19
N ASN A 404 -11.56 -14.33 14.34
CA ASN A 404 -10.51 -14.50 13.34
C ASN A 404 -9.89 -15.90 13.45
N PHE A 405 -10.68 -16.91 13.01
CA PHE A 405 -10.31 -18.30 13.20
C PHE A 405 -9.03 -18.65 12.48
N TYR A 406 -8.83 -18.20 11.23
CA TYR A 406 -7.62 -18.56 10.48
C TYR A 406 -6.33 -18.12 11.19
N ALA A 407 -6.27 -16.87 11.65
CA ALA A 407 -5.08 -16.35 12.35
C ALA A 407 -4.80 -17.12 13.65
N ILE A 408 -5.84 -17.33 14.48
CA ILE A 408 -5.68 -18.00 15.77
C ILE A 408 -5.35 -19.49 15.58
N LEU A 409 -6.03 -20.19 14.65
CA LEU A 409 -5.78 -21.60 14.38
C LEU A 409 -4.42 -21.82 13.71
N THR A 410 -3.89 -20.85 12.95
CA THR A 410 -2.51 -20.88 12.44
C THR A 410 -1.50 -20.90 13.57
N ILE A 411 -1.68 -20.07 14.62
CA ILE A 411 -0.83 -20.07 15.81
C ILE A 411 -0.90 -21.41 16.54
N VAL A 412 -2.11 -21.94 16.75
CA VAL A 412 -2.32 -23.26 17.37
C VAL A 412 -1.59 -24.35 16.56
N THR A 413 -1.69 -24.32 15.24
CA THR A 413 -1.04 -25.26 14.35
C THR A 413 0.49 -25.17 14.46
N MET A 414 1.07 -23.96 14.39
CA MET A 414 2.51 -23.75 14.54
C MET A 414 3.04 -24.32 15.86
N ILE A 415 2.36 -24.02 16.97
CA ILE A 415 2.75 -24.53 18.29
C ILE A 415 2.67 -26.06 18.33
N PHE A 416 1.57 -26.63 17.82
CA PHE A 416 1.38 -28.08 17.77
C PHE A 416 2.50 -28.77 16.99
N ILE A 417 2.78 -28.33 15.74
CA ILE A 417 3.85 -28.95 14.92
C ILE A 417 5.24 -28.77 15.55
N ALA A 418 5.53 -27.60 16.12
CA ALA A 418 6.81 -27.35 16.78
C ALA A 418 7.02 -28.29 17.97
N VAL A 419 6.00 -28.43 18.85
CA VAL A 419 6.08 -29.25 20.08
C VAL A 419 6.07 -30.74 19.78
N THR A 420 5.17 -31.19 18.89
CA THR A 420 5.04 -32.62 18.55
C THR A 420 6.05 -33.12 17.53
N ARG A 421 6.83 -32.24 16.90
CA ARG A 421 7.75 -32.53 15.81
C ARG A 421 7.07 -33.23 14.64
N PHE A 422 5.79 -32.94 14.44
CA PHE A 422 4.97 -33.52 13.39
C PHE A 422 4.98 -32.61 12.17
N ASP A 423 5.50 -33.10 11.05
CA ASP A 423 5.46 -32.43 9.76
C ASP A 423 4.82 -33.36 8.71
N PHE A 424 4.07 -32.76 7.77
CA PHE A 424 3.41 -33.49 6.71
C PHE A 424 3.56 -32.80 5.34
N GLY A 425 3.20 -33.53 4.29
CA GLY A 425 3.35 -33.02 2.93
C GLY A 425 4.80 -32.74 2.52
N PRO A 426 5.03 -31.76 1.62
CA PRO A 426 6.38 -31.43 1.17
C PRO A 426 7.31 -30.97 2.29
N MET A 427 6.81 -30.29 3.30
CA MET A 427 7.61 -29.81 4.46
C MET A 427 8.35 -30.97 5.15
N LYS A 428 7.69 -32.12 5.34
CA LYS A 428 8.29 -33.30 5.97
C LYS A 428 9.58 -33.73 5.26
N ARG A 429 9.62 -33.65 3.93
CA ARG A 429 10.80 -34.02 3.13
C ARG A 429 11.96 -33.06 3.36
N HIS A 430 11.69 -31.75 3.36
CA HIS A 430 12.69 -30.71 3.61
C HIS A 430 13.28 -30.83 5.02
N GLU A 431 12.41 -31.05 6.01
CA GLU A 431 12.81 -31.23 7.39
C GLU A 431 13.63 -32.50 7.60
N ALA A 432 13.27 -33.63 6.94
CA ALA A 432 14.00 -34.88 7.00
C ALA A 432 15.39 -34.76 6.36
N ALA A 433 15.50 -34.14 5.17
CA ALA A 433 16.76 -33.88 4.49
C ALA A 433 17.70 -33.00 5.34
N THR A 434 17.19 -31.93 5.92
CA THR A 434 17.96 -31.02 6.81
C THR A 434 18.46 -31.77 8.07
N LEU A 435 17.63 -32.65 8.63
CA LEU A 435 18.04 -33.48 9.78
C LEU A 435 19.15 -34.48 9.41
N ALA A 436 19.07 -35.09 8.21
CA ALA A 436 20.10 -35.98 7.70
C ALA A 436 21.44 -35.26 7.41
N GLY A 437 21.44 -33.94 7.39
CA GLY A 437 22.61 -33.12 7.05
C GLY A 437 22.82 -32.96 5.55
N GLU A 438 21.80 -33.26 4.75
CA GLU A 438 21.80 -32.99 3.31
C GLU A 438 21.71 -31.49 3.06
N PRO A 439 22.22 -30.98 1.92
CA PRO A 439 22.00 -29.57 1.54
C PRO A 439 20.52 -29.23 1.53
N ASP A 440 20.16 -28.16 2.21
CA ASP A 440 18.76 -27.70 2.22
C ASP A 440 18.38 -27.25 0.80
N MET A 441 17.57 -28.06 0.11
CA MET A 441 17.09 -27.79 -1.26
C MET A 441 16.24 -26.54 -1.35
N GLY A 442 15.76 -26.03 -0.22
CA GLY A 442 15.05 -24.77 -0.11
C GLY A 442 15.96 -23.57 0.06
N ALA A 443 17.22 -23.74 0.42
CA ALA A 443 18.14 -22.64 0.59
C ALA A 443 18.48 -22.02 -0.78
N ILE A 444 18.33 -20.69 -0.88
CA ILE A 444 18.96 -19.97 -1.98
C ILE A 444 20.45 -20.11 -1.75
N SER A 445 21.17 -20.66 -2.75
CA SER A 445 22.63 -20.58 -2.76
C SER A 445 22.99 -19.10 -2.77
N ALA A 446 23.09 -18.48 -1.60
CA ALA A 446 23.95 -17.33 -1.45
C ALA A 446 25.28 -17.80 -2.02
N ALA A 447 25.75 -17.17 -3.10
CA ALA A 447 27.11 -17.32 -3.54
C ALA A 447 27.93 -17.30 -2.26
N THR A 448 28.70 -18.37 -2.03
CA THR A 448 29.42 -18.61 -0.80
C THR A 448 30.27 -17.37 -0.52
N GLU A 449 29.68 -16.35 0.05
CA GLU A 449 30.43 -15.34 0.75
C GLU A 449 30.99 -16.09 1.95
N SER A 450 32.24 -16.53 1.77
CA SER A 450 33.08 -16.82 2.90
C SER A 450 33.07 -15.57 3.76
N LEU A 451 32.08 -15.51 4.65
CA LEU A 451 32.00 -14.52 5.70
C LEU A 451 33.33 -14.60 6.39
N THR A 452 34.20 -13.62 6.13
CA THR A 452 35.32 -13.35 6.98
C THR A 452 34.72 -13.15 8.36
N GLN A 453 34.76 -14.23 9.17
CA GLN A 453 34.11 -14.23 10.48
C GLN A 453 34.81 -13.18 11.33
N ASN A 454 34.20 -12.04 11.46
CA ASN A 454 34.68 -11.02 12.38
C ASN A 454 34.44 -11.53 13.81
N GLU A 455 35.47 -12.02 14.46
CA GLU A 455 35.39 -12.55 15.82
C GLU A 455 35.08 -11.50 16.87
N ARG A 456 35.13 -10.21 16.53
CA ARG A 456 34.85 -9.10 17.43
C ARG A 456 33.35 -8.90 17.70
N GLY A 457 32.49 -9.45 16.86
CA GLY A 457 31.04 -9.39 17.00
C GLY A 457 30.54 -10.02 18.29
N ARG A 458 29.59 -9.37 18.95
CA ARG A 458 28.88 -9.83 20.15
C ARG A 458 27.38 -9.79 19.90
N VAL A 459 26.62 -10.55 20.72
CA VAL A 459 25.14 -10.55 20.66
C VAL A 459 24.53 -9.15 20.75
N ILE A 460 25.14 -8.24 21.50
CA ILE A 460 24.70 -6.85 21.62
C ILE A 460 24.75 -6.10 20.29
N ASP A 461 25.64 -6.49 19.36
CA ASP A 461 25.76 -5.89 18.04
C ASP A 461 24.63 -6.31 17.09
N LEU A 462 23.87 -7.35 17.45
CA LEU A 462 22.63 -7.75 16.81
C LEU A 462 21.42 -7.11 17.52
N VAL A 463 21.33 -7.32 18.84
CA VAL A 463 20.12 -6.99 19.60
C VAL A 463 19.87 -5.49 19.66
N VAL A 464 20.90 -4.67 19.93
CA VAL A 464 20.71 -3.23 20.12
C VAL A 464 20.25 -2.54 18.84
N PRO A 465 20.87 -2.73 17.65
CA PRO A 465 20.38 -2.12 16.42
C PRO A 465 18.95 -2.58 16.03
N VAL A 466 18.60 -3.86 16.27
CA VAL A 466 17.24 -4.36 16.02
C VAL A 466 16.22 -3.71 16.94
N VAL A 467 16.52 -3.59 18.25
CA VAL A 467 15.65 -2.89 19.21
C VAL A 467 15.48 -1.42 18.82
N VAL A 468 16.57 -0.75 18.40
CA VAL A 468 16.49 0.63 17.92
C VAL A 468 15.67 0.72 16.64
N LEU A 469 15.82 -0.23 15.71
CA LEU A 469 15.00 -0.28 14.49
C LEU A 469 13.51 -0.39 14.84
N VAL A 470 13.14 -1.34 15.69
CA VAL A 470 11.72 -1.50 16.14
C VAL A 470 11.20 -0.22 16.77
N ALA A 471 11.95 0.33 17.74
CA ALA A 471 11.54 1.53 18.46
C ALA A 471 11.41 2.74 17.52
N SER A 472 12.38 2.94 16.62
CA SER A 472 12.34 4.05 15.67
C SER A 472 11.26 3.89 14.59
N CYS A 473 10.94 2.66 14.15
CA CYS A 473 9.82 2.42 13.26
C CYS A 473 8.48 2.71 13.95
N ILE A 474 8.29 2.31 15.21
CA ILE A 474 7.10 2.66 16.00
C ILE A 474 6.96 4.19 16.11
N VAL A 475 8.04 4.88 16.46
CA VAL A 475 8.05 6.35 16.53
C VAL A 475 7.76 6.98 15.16
N GLY A 476 8.34 6.43 14.08
CA GLY A 476 8.08 6.87 12.71
C GLY A 476 6.62 6.72 12.31
N MET A 477 5.99 5.61 12.68
CA MET A 477 4.57 5.35 12.40
C MET A 477 3.66 6.34 13.15
N ILE A 478 3.83 6.51 14.46
CA ILE A 478 3.00 7.49 15.21
C ILE A 478 3.27 8.93 14.77
N TYR A 479 4.49 9.22 14.27
CA TYR A 479 4.81 10.52 13.69
C TYR A 479 4.04 10.76 12.38
N SER A 480 4.04 9.79 11.46
CA SER A 480 3.28 9.89 10.20
C SER A 480 1.76 10.00 10.45
N GLY A 481 1.26 9.41 11.53
CA GLY A 481 -0.14 9.50 11.95
C GLY A 481 -0.49 10.75 12.79
N GLY A 482 0.41 11.74 12.86
CA GLY A 482 0.10 13.05 13.44
C GLY A 482 0.17 13.15 14.98
N TYR A 483 0.75 12.16 15.68
CA TYR A 483 0.83 12.15 17.15
C TYR A 483 1.50 13.38 17.75
N PHE A 484 2.51 13.94 17.06
CA PHE A 484 3.27 15.11 17.48
C PHE A 484 2.72 16.42 16.91
N GLY A 485 1.59 16.39 16.19
CA GLY A 485 0.90 17.58 15.68
C GLY A 485 0.12 18.32 16.75
N GLU A 486 -0.38 19.52 16.41
CA GLU A 486 -1.13 20.38 17.32
C GLU A 486 -2.44 19.72 17.83
N ASP A 487 -3.10 18.92 16.97
CA ASP A 487 -4.37 18.23 17.28
C ASP A 487 -4.20 16.87 17.94
N ASN A 488 -3.02 16.52 18.41
CA ASN A 488 -2.63 15.23 18.99
C ASN A 488 -3.79 14.20 19.10
N PRO A 489 -3.97 13.30 18.12
CA PRO A 489 -5.13 12.39 18.11
C PRO A 489 -5.06 11.28 19.17
N GLY A 490 -4.00 11.29 19.98
CA GLY A 490 -3.67 10.20 20.92
C GLY A 490 -2.94 9.05 20.22
N PHE A 491 -2.21 8.24 21.00
CA PHE A 491 -1.34 7.18 20.50
C PHE A 491 -2.07 6.17 19.60
N VAL A 492 -3.24 5.68 20.04
CA VAL A 492 -3.99 4.64 19.28
C VAL A 492 -4.46 5.17 17.94
N LYS A 493 -4.98 6.40 17.90
CA LYS A 493 -5.47 7.01 16.67
C LYS A 493 -4.33 7.40 15.74
N ALA A 494 -3.26 8.01 16.27
CA ALA A 494 -2.07 8.32 15.47
C ALA A 494 -1.46 7.05 14.84
N PHE A 495 -1.43 5.96 15.59
CA PHE A 495 -0.97 4.68 15.08
C PHE A 495 -1.94 4.10 14.04
N SER A 496 -3.25 4.32 14.22
CA SER A 496 -4.32 3.97 13.29
C SER A 496 -4.22 4.71 11.96
N ASP A 497 -3.93 5.99 12.00
CA ASP A 497 -3.88 6.87 10.83
C ASP A 497 -2.46 6.93 10.22
N SER A 498 -1.54 6.05 10.68
CA SER A 498 -0.16 6.05 10.22
C SER A 498 0.01 5.55 8.79
N ASP A 499 0.86 6.24 8.02
CA ASP A 499 1.41 5.71 6.79
C ASP A 499 2.62 4.82 7.09
N ALA A 500 2.41 3.49 7.04
CA ALA A 500 3.45 2.53 7.34
C ALA A 500 4.66 2.66 6.39
N SER A 501 4.46 2.99 5.11
CA SER A 501 5.55 3.15 4.14
C SER A 501 6.48 4.30 4.51
N VAL A 502 5.93 5.42 4.98
CA VAL A 502 6.70 6.58 5.45
C VAL A 502 7.33 6.30 6.81
N GLY A 503 6.56 5.75 7.75
CA GLY A 503 7.00 5.44 9.11
C GLY A 503 8.17 4.46 9.15
N LEU A 504 8.14 3.42 8.32
CA LEU A 504 9.20 2.43 8.20
C LEU A 504 10.49 3.01 7.59
N VAL A 505 10.37 3.88 6.58
CA VAL A 505 11.54 4.56 5.98
C VAL A 505 12.22 5.47 7.00
N TYR A 506 11.45 6.31 7.71
CA TYR A 506 12.01 7.21 8.73
C TYR A 506 12.68 6.42 9.86
N GLY A 507 12.00 5.38 10.37
CA GLY A 507 12.55 4.51 11.40
C GLY A 507 13.84 3.82 10.96
N SER A 508 13.89 3.34 9.72
CA SER A 508 15.07 2.66 9.17
C SER A 508 16.25 3.60 9.00
N ILE A 509 16.02 4.84 8.55
CA ILE A 509 17.10 5.86 8.45
C ILE A 509 17.71 6.12 9.83
N VAL A 510 16.86 6.34 10.86
CA VAL A 510 17.33 6.55 12.24
C VAL A 510 18.11 5.32 12.73
N ALA A 511 17.61 4.12 12.48
CA ALA A 511 18.27 2.88 12.89
C ALA A 511 19.62 2.68 12.20
N ILE A 512 19.74 3.00 10.91
CA ILE A 512 21.00 2.91 10.17
C ILE A 512 22.03 3.91 10.72
N VAL A 513 21.63 5.18 10.90
CA VAL A 513 22.50 6.20 11.46
C VAL A 513 23.01 5.78 12.84
N PHE A 514 22.10 5.27 13.68
CA PHE A 514 22.46 4.72 14.98
C PHE A 514 23.41 3.52 14.85
N ALA A 515 23.11 2.54 13.98
CA ALA A 515 23.92 1.34 13.79
C ALA A 515 25.34 1.69 13.34
N VAL A 516 25.49 2.60 12.37
CA VAL A 516 26.80 3.09 11.92
C VAL A 516 27.56 3.72 13.08
N ALA A 517 26.96 4.65 13.83
CA ALA A 517 27.59 5.29 14.97
C ALA A 517 27.99 4.28 16.06
N PHE A 518 27.09 3.33 16.36
CA PHE A 518 27.30 2.28 17.36
C PHE A 518 28.45 1.33 16.99
N TYR A 519 28.50 0.87 15.74
CA TYR A 519 29.55 -0.05 15.28
C TYR A 519 30.91 0.64 15.20
N LEU A 520 30.97 1.91 14.80
CA LEU A 520 32.20 2.68 14.79
C LEU A 520 32.70 2.96 16.22
N ALA A 521 31.82 3.32 17.15
CA ALA A 521 32.18 3.53 18.55
C ALA A 521 32.72 2.26 19.20
N ARG A 522 32.13 1.09 18.86
CA ARG A 522 32.62 -0.22 19.31
C ARG A 522 33.80 -0.76 18.52
N ARG A 523 34.19 -0.11 17.44
CA ARG A 523 35.28 -0.54 16.53
C ARG A 523 35.12 -1.97 16.02
N VAL A 524 33.87 -2.39 15.75
CA VAL A 524 33.57 -3.73 15.25
C VAL A 524 33.81 -3.82 13.75
N ILE A 525 33.37 -2.80 13.01
CA ILE A 525 33.58 -2.62 11.57
C ILE A 525 34.03 -1.20 11.27
N THR A 526 34.60 -0.97 10.10
CA THR A 526 35.03 0.34 9.64
C THR A 526 33.91 1.12 8.96
N PHE A 527 34.06 2.44 8.79
CA PHE A 527 33.09 3.24 8.04
C PHE A 527 32.96 2.76 6.59
N ARG A 528 34.05 2.34 5.98
CA ARG A 528 34.04 1.76 4.63
C ARG A 528 33.18 0.50 4.57
N ASP A 529 33.33 -0.42 5.54
CA ASP A 529 32.51 -1.62 5.62
C ASP A 529 31.02 -1.28 5.75
N CYS A 530 30.67 -0.22 6.50
CA CYS A 530 29.30 0.26 6.59
C CYS A 530 28.78 0.76 5.24
N MET A 531 29.59 1.52 4.49
CA MET A 531 29.18 2.03 3.18
C MET A 531 29.08 0.92 2.12
N ASP A 532 30.01 -0.05 2.14
CA ASP A 532 29.97 -1.22 1.26
C ASP A 532 28.75 -2.11 1.54
N ALA A 533 28.15 -2.04 2.73
CA ALA A 533 26.95 -2.77 3.08
C ALA A 533 25.70 -2.29 2.32
N PHE A 534 25.63 -1.05 1.86
CA PHE A 534 24.47 -0.53 1.12
C PHE A 534 24.28 -1.23 -0.24
N PRO A 535 25.28 -1.25 -1.15
CA PRO A 535 25.12 -1.95 -2.41
C PRO A 535 24.97 -3.48 -2.23
N GLU A 536 25.58 -4.07 -1.21
CA GLU A 536 25.42 -5.50 -0.89
C GLU A 536 23.99 -5.79 -0.43
N GLY A 537 23.45 -4.97 0.48
CA GLY A 537 22.09 -5.09 0.98
C GLY A 537 21.05 -4.87 -0.14
N PHE A 538 21.29 -3.92 -1.03
CA PHE A 538 20.45 -3.70 -2.19
C PHE A 538 20.43 -4.94 -3.10
N LYS A 539 21.60 -5.50 -3.42
CA LYS A 539 21.69 -6.74 -4.21
C LYS A 539 20.90 -7.90 -3.59
N ALA A 540 20.95 -8.03 -2.25
CA ALA A 540 20.22 -9.07 -1.56
C ALA A 540 18.69 -8.90 -1.67
N MET A 541 18.21 -7.66 -1.80
CA MET A 541 16.77 -7.35 -1.90
C MET A 541 16.25 -7.27 -3.33
N VAL A 542 17.12 -7.22 -4.36
CA VAL A 542 16.71 -7.15 -5.78
C VAL A 542 15.69 -8.21 -6.16
N PRO A 543 15.81 -9.50 -5.78
CA PRO A 543 14.79 -10.50 -6.10
C PRO A 543 13.41 -10.13 -5.55
N ALA A 544 13.32 -9.72 -4.30
CA ALA A 544 12.06 -9.30 -3.67
C ALA A 544 11.48 -8.05 -4.36
N ILE A 545 12.32 -7.04 -4.61
CA ILE A 545 11.93 -5.81 -5.32
C ILE A 545 11.35 -6.13 -6.69
N MET A 546 12.02 -6.98 -7.48
CA MET A 546 11.56 -7.37 -8.83
C MET A 546 10.19 -8.07 -8.77
N ILE A 547 10.00 -8.99 -7.82
CA ILE A 547 8.73 -9.69 -7.67
C ILE A 547 7.63 -8.72 -7.25
N LEU A 548 7.89 -7.82 -6.29
CA LEU A 548 6.93 -6.81 -5.85
C LEU A 548 6.50 -5.89 -7.01
N CYS A 549 7.45 -5.37 -7.79
CA CYS A 549 7.13 -4.54 -8.96
C CYS A 549 6.24 -5.30 -9.96
N CYS A 550 6.55 -6.56 -10.26
CA CYS A 550 5.72 -7.39 -11.14
C CYS A 550 4.35 -7.70 -10.52
N ALA A 551 4.27 -7.98 -9.21
CA ALA A 551 3.02 -8.28 -8.52
C ALA A 551 2.08 -7.06 -8.50
N TRP A 552 2.60 -5.88 -8.18
CA TRP A 552 1.82 -4.63 -8.25
C TRP A 552 1.35 -4.32 -9.67
N THR A 553 2.19 -4.55 -10.67
CA THR A 553 1.82 -4.40 -12.08
C THR A 553 0.71 -5.39 -12.46
N LEU A 554 0.82 -6.66 -12.05
CA LEU A 554 -0.23 -7.66 -12.29
C LEU A 554 -1.54 -7.27 -11.60
N LYS A 555 -1.45 -6.73 -10.37
CA LYS A 555 -2.62 -6.18 -9.67
C LYS A 555 -3.25 -5.03 -10.46
N ALA A 556 -2.46 -4.08 -10.95
CA ALA A 556 -2.95 -2.97 -11.78
C ALA A 556 -3.67 -3.48 -13.03
N MET A 557 -3.11 -4.48 -13.73
CA MET A 557 -3.76 -5.12 -14.90
C MET A 557 -5.07 -5.83 -14.52
N THR A 558 -5.14 -6.44 -13.35
CA THR A 558 -6.33 -7.13 -12.83
C THR A 558 -7.42 -6.11 -12.43
N ASP A 559 -7.02 -5.04 -11.76
CA ASP A 559 -7.92 -3.96 -11.36
C ASP A 559 -8.52 -3.24 -12.58
N SER A 560 -7.71 -2.96 -13.62
CA SER A 560 -8.18 -2.31 -14.86
C SER A 560 -9.18 -3.17 -15.66
N LEU A 561 -9.18 -4.48 -15.44
CA LEU A 561 -10.20 -5.40 -15.97
C LEU A 561 -11.47 -5.48 -15.11
N GLY A 562 -11.56 -4.71 -14.02
CA GLY A 562 -12.74 -4.67 -13.17
C GLY A 562 -12.95 -5.93 -12.32
N ALA A 563 -11.88 -6.56 -11.84
CA ALA A 563 -11.98 -7.72 -10.95
C ALA A 563 -12.80 -7.40 -9.69
N LYS A 564 -12.70 -6.18 -9.16
CA LYS A 564 -13.50 -5.70 -8.04
C LYS A 564 -15.00 -5.74 -8.33
N VAL A 565 -15.39 -5.29 -9.51
CA VAL A 565 -16.79 -5.27 -9.98
C VAL A 565 -17.32 -6.70 -10.10
N PHE A 566 -16.54 -7.59 -10.72
CA PHE A 566 -16.93 -9.01 -10.83
C PHE A 566 -17.17 -9.67 -9.48
N ILE A 567 -16.29 -9.42 -8.51
CA ILE A 567 -16.43 -9.99 -7.15
C ILE A 567 -17.62 -9.37 -6.41
N SER A 568 -17.85 -8.07 -6.54
CA SER A 568 -19.02 -7.38 -5.97
C SER A 568 -20.33 -7.98 -6.50
N ASP A 569 -20.44 -8.14 -7.83
CA ASP A 569 -21.61 -8.76 -8.46
C ASP A 569 -21.85 -10.20 -7.97
N LEU A 570 -20.77 -10.95 -7.75
CA LEU A 570 -20.85 -12.31 -7.24
C LEU A 570 -21.42 -12.35 -5.80
N ILE A 571 -21.01 -11.42 -4.93
CA ILE A 571 -21.46 -11.33 -3.53
C ILE A 571 -22.91 -10.84 -3.45
N ASN A 572 -23.27 -9.80 -4.21
CA ASN A 572 -24.58 -9.15 -4.13
C ASN A 572 -25.69 -9.89 -4.88
N GLY A 573 -25.35 -10.88 -5.71
CA GLY A 573 -26.28 -11.64 -6.54
C GLY A 573 -26.90 -12.86 -5.81
N PRO A 574 -26.53 -14.09 -6.16
CA PRO A 574 -27.18 -15.31 -5.69
C PRO A 574 -27.04 -15.58 -4.18
N ALA A 575 -26.13 -14.91 -3.50
CA ALA A 575 -25.79 -15.17 -2.10
C ALA A 575 -26.80 -14.59 -1.07
N ALA A 576 -27.70 -13.70 -1.47
CA ALA A 576 -28.62 -13.00 -0.55
C ALA A 576 -29.57 -13.93 0.22
N SER A 577 -29.94 -15.09 -0.36
CA SER A 577 -30.81 -16.09 0.29
C SER A 577 -30.10 -16.94 1.34
N LEU A 578 -28.77 -16.90 1.41
CA LEU A 578 -27.93 -17.75 2.25
C LEU A 578 -27.35 -17.00 3.47
N LYS A 579 -28.15 -16.12 4.10
CA LYS A 579 -27.71 -15.17 5.14
C LYS A 579 -26.84 -15.80 6.25
N TYR A 580 -27.20 -16.95 6.78
CA TYR A 580 -26.44 -17.61 7.86
C TYR A 580 -25.13 -18.22 7.38
N PHE A 581 -25.00 -18.50 6.09
CA PHE A 581 -23.76 -19.01 5.49
C PHE A 581 -22.88 -17.89 4.93
N LEU A 582 -23.36 -16.63 4.97
CA LEU A 582 -22.68 -15.50 4.40
C LEU A 582 -21.23 -15.30 4.93
N PRO A 583 -20.92 -15.46 6.25
CA PRO A 583 -19.54 -15.39 6.71
C PRO A 583 -18.63 -16.44 6.05
N ALA A 584 -19.11 -17.69 5.90
CA ALA A 584 -18.34 -18.73 5.25
C ALA A 584 -18.16 -18.46 3.74
N ILE A 585 -19.17 -17.93 3.07
CA ILE A 585 -19.10 -17.51 1.66
C ILE A 585 -18.10 -16.37 1.50
N ILE A 586 -18.18 -15.33 2.35
CA ILE A 586 -17.24 -14.18 2.36
C ILE A 586 -15.82 -14.67 2.61
N PHE A 587 -15.61 -15.60 3.54
CA PHE A 587 -14.30 -16.19 3.78
C PHE A 587 -13.71 -16.81 2.50
N VAL A 588 -14.50 -17.63 1.78
CA VAL A 588 -14.05 -18.27 0.53
C VAL A 588 -13.77 -17.23 -0.56
N ILE A 589 -14.65 -16.24 -0.71
CA ILE A 589 -14.46 -15.16 -1.70
C ILE A 589 -13.19 -14.36 -1.37
N ALA A 590 -12.99 -14.02 -0.09
CA ALA A 590 -11.80 -13.32 0.35
C ALA A 590 -10.53 -14.15 0.11
N VAL A 591 -10.56 -15.48 0.36
CA VAL A 591 -9.44 -16.38 0.04
C VAL A 591 -9.13 -16.36 -1.45
N ILE A 592 -10.14 -16.49 -2.30
CA ILE A 592 -9.95 -16.52 -3.76
C ILE A 592 -9.42 -15.16 -4.25
N LEU A 593 -10.00 -14.07 -3.76
CA LEU A 593 -9.58 -12.72 -4.15
C LEU A 593 -8.15 -12.42 -3.71
N ALA A 594 -7.81 -12.66 -2.44
CA ALA A 594 -6.46 -12.42 -1.92
C ALA A 594 -5.42 -13.34 -2.58
N PHE A 595 -5.76 -14.61 -2.80
CA PHE A 595 -4.91 -15.54 -3.55
C PHE A 595 -4.63 -15.05 -4.98
N SER A 596 -5.65 -14.49 -5.65
CA SER A 596 -5.54 -14.02 -7.03
C SER A 596 -4.84 -12.68 -7.16
N THR A 597 -4.96 -11.81 -6.16
CA THR A 597 -4.38 -10.45 -6.18
C THR A 597 -3.03 -10.37 -5.48
N GLY A 598 -2.71 -11.34 -4.63
CA GLY A 598 -1.49 -11.33 -3.82
C GLY A 598 -1.46 -10.21 -2.78
N THR A 599 -2.63 -9.76 -2.33
CA THR A 599 -2.69 -8.71 -1.30
C THR A 599 -3.90 -8.87 -0.37
N SER A 600 -3.62 -8.99 0.91
CA SER A 600 -4.66 -8.94 1.93
C SER A 600 -5.29 -7.56 2.04
N TRP A 601 -4.48 -6.50 1.98
CA TRP A 601 -4.90 -5.10 2.11
C TRP A 601 -5.93 -4.71 1.04
N GLY A 602 -5.64 -5.01 -0.23
CA GLY A 602 -6.56 -4.78 -1.32
C GLY A 602 -7.87 -5.55 -1.15
N THR A 603 -7.79 -6.79 -0.66
CA THR A 603 -8.93 -7.66 -0.48
C THR A 603 -9.89 -7.15 0.59
N PHE A 604 -9.43 -6.88 1.81
CA PHE A 604 -10.33 -6.40 2.85
C PHE A 604 -10.74 -4.93 2.65
N GLY A 605 -9.90 -4.13 2.00
CA GLY A 605 -10.27 -2.76 1.58
C GLY A 605 -11.48 -2.71 0.67
N ILE A 606 -11.66 -3.72 -0.19
CA ILE A 606 -12.84 -3.85 -1.06
C ILE A 606 -14.02 -4.50 -0.32
N LEU A 607 -13.76 -5.61 0.36
CA LEU A 607 -14.83 -6.45 0.88
C LEU A 607 -15.45 -5.92 2.17
N ILE A 608 -14.70 -5.25 3.06
CA ILE A 608 -15.26 -4.73 4.32
C ILE A 608 -16.37 -3.72 4.09
N PRO A 609 -16.24 -2.69 3.25
CA PRO A 609 -17.34 -1.79 2.93
C PRO A 609 -18.59 -2.52 2.38
N ILE A 610 -18.38 -3.51 1.51
CA ILE A 610 -19.47 -4.32 0.93
C ILE A 610 -20.18 -5.14 2.02
N VAL A 611 -19.41 -5.76 2.92
CA VAL A 611 -19.96 -6.54 4.05
C VAL A 611 -20.77 -5.65 4.99
N LEU A 612 -20.28 -4.45 5.29
CA LEU A 612 -20.99 -3.49 6.13
C LEU A 612 -22.28 -2.98 5.50
N ALA A 613 -22.28 -2.75 4.19
CA ALA A 613 -23.46 -2.37 3.44
C ALA A 613 -24.50 -3.52 3.36
N ALA A 614 -24.03 -4.77 3.16
CA ALA A 614 -24.91 -5.93 3.02
C ALA A 614 -25.57 -6.37 4.32
N ILE A 615 -24.90 -6.18 5.47
CA ILE A 615 -25.36 -6.67 6.79
C ILE A 615 -25.18 -5.58 7.86
N PRO A 616 -25.91 -4.46 7.79
CA PRO A 616 -25.69 -3.38 8.73
C PRO A 616 -26.12 -3.74 10.17
N GLY A 617 -25.30 -3.36 11.15
CA GLY A 617 -25.69 -3.25 12.58
C GLY A 617 -26.01 -4.55 13.33
N SER A 618 -25.60 -5.72 12.84
CA SER A 618 -25.91 -7.01 13.48
C SER A 618 -24.65 -7.71 14.03
N SER A 619 -24.83 -8.66 14.95
CA SER A 619 -23.72 -9.54 15.40
C SER A 619 -23.13 -10.34 14.23
N MET A 620 -23.91 -10.59 13.20
CA MET A 620 -23.49 -11.25 11.96
C MET A 620 -22.45 -10.41 11.21
N THR A 621 -22.55 -9.08 11.23
CA THR A 621 -21.59 -8.15 10.63
C THR A 621 -20.19 -8.37 11.17
N ILE A 622 -20.06 -8.53 12.49
CA ILE A 622 -18.76 -8.77 13.15
C ILE A 622 -18.15 -10.09 12.65
N ILE A 623 -18.96 -11.16 12.58
CA ILE A 623 -18.49 -12.46 12.08
C ILE A 623 -18.10 -12.38 10.61
N ALA A 624 -18.87 -11.67 9.80
CA ALA A 624 -18.63 -11.51 8.37
C ALA A 624 -17.39 -10.67 8.08
N VAL A 625 -17.19 -9.58 8.82
CA VAL A 625 -15.95 -8.76 8.74
C VAL A 625 -14.75 -9.58 9.16
N SER A 626 -14.87 -10.36 10.26
CA SER A 626 -13.79 -11.26 10.68
C SER A 626 -13.49 -12.33 9.63
N ALA A 627 -14.52 -12.89 9.00
CA ALA A 627 -14.38 -13.87 7.92
C ALA A 627 -13.68 -13.26 6.69
N CYS A 628 -14.01 -12.00 6.36
CA CYS A 628 -13.33 -11.24 5.31
C CYS A 628 -11.84 -11.08 5.61
N MET A 629 -11.51 -10.61 6.82
CA MET A 629 -10.12 -10.41 7.27
C MET A 629 -9.33 -11.73 7.28
N ALA A 630 -9.91 -12.77 7.86
CA ALA A 630 -9.31 -14.10 7.93
C ALA A 630 -9.10 -14.74 6.55
N GLY A 631 -10.09 -14.57 5.66
CA GLY A 631 -10.00 -15.05 4.28
C GLY A 631 -8.94 -14.31 3.48
N ALA A 632 -8.83 -13.00 3.66
CA ALA A 632 -7.80 -12.20 3.03
C ALA A 632 -6.40 -12.66 3.46
N VAL A 633 -6.16 -12.85 4.76
CA VAL A 633 -4.88 -13.39 5.28
C VAL A 633 -4.62 -14.81 4.75
N CYS A 634 -5.63 -15.67 4.74
CA CYS A 634 -5.49 -17.04 4.25
C CYS A 634 -5.11 -17.10 2.77
N GLY A 635 -5.80 -16.32 1.92
CA GLY A 635 -5.54 -16.29 0.49
C GLY A 635 -4.16 -15.73 0.17
N ASP A 636 -3.79 -14.67 0.83
CA ASP A 636 -2.47 -14.06 0.76
C ASP A 636 -1.37 -15.04 1.18
N HIS A 637 -1.51 -15.67 2.34
CA HIS A 637 -0.62 -16.68 2.89
C HIS A 637 -0.47 -17.93 1.99
N CYS A 638 -1.42 -18.21 1.10
CA CYS A 638 -1.34 -19.28 0.10
C CYS A 638 -0.76 -18.82 -1.24
N SER A 639 -0.73 -17.52 -1.51
CA SER A 639 -0.47 -16.96 -2.83
C SER A 639 1.03 -16.89 -3.15
N PRO A 640 1.48 -17.41 -4.31
CA PRO A 640 2.87 -17.25 -4.73
C PRO A 640 3.22 -15.83 -5.20
N ILE A 641 2.25 -14.94 -5.32
CA ILE A 641 2.46 -13.54 -5.68
C ILE A 641 2.25 -12.60 -4.50
N SER A 642 2.05 -13.15 -3.30
CA SER A 642 1.90 -12.38 -2.06
C SER A 642 3.20 -11.68 -1.69
N ASP A 643 3.09 -10.41 -1.32
CA ASP A 643 4.21 -9.61 -0.84
C ASP A 643 4.76 -10.12 0.49
N THR A 644 3.90 -10.55 1.44
CA THR A 644 4.35 -11.12 2.72
C THR A 644 5.05 -12.47 2.53
N THR A 645 4.52 -13.35 1.69
CA THR A 645 5.13 -14.65 1.37
C THR A 645 6.48 -14.48 0.66
N ILE A 646 6.60 -13.46 -0.22
CA ILE A 646 7.87 -13.09 -0.85
C ILE A 646 8.88 -12.62 0.19
N MET A 647 8.46 -11.73 1.11
CA MET A 647 9.33 -11.21 2.16
C MET A 647 9.73 -12.27 3.18
N ALA A 648 8.84 -13.18 3.56
CA ALA A 648 9.15 -14.32 4.42
C ALA A 648 10.21 -15.23 3.78
N SER A 649 10.07 -15.48 2.46
CA SER A 649 11.07 -16.21 1.68
C SER A 649 12.42 -15.52 1.69
N ALA A 650 12.46 -14.21 1.46
CA ALA A 650 13.67 -13.40 1.47
C ALA A 650 14.32 -13.36 2.86
N GLY A 651 13.53 -13.15 3.92
CA GLY A 651 13.98 -13.16 5.31
C GLY A 651 14.61 -14.48 5.72
N ALA A 652 13.99 -15.60 5.36
CA ALA A 652 14.50 -16.93 5.59
C ALA A 652 15.65 -17.31 4.65
N GLN A 653 15.87 -16.58 3.56
CA GLN A 653 16.70 -16.99 2.41
C GLN A 653 16.30 -18.37 1.89
N CYS A 654 15.01 -18.56 1.72
CA CYS A 654 14.38 -19.73 1.16
C CYS A 654 13.97 -19.48 -0.29
N ASN A 655 14.08 -20.48 -1.15
CA ASN A 655 13.48 -20.37 -2.48
C ASN A 655 11.97 -20.15 -2.36
N HIS A 656 11.47 -19.11 -3.00
CA HIS A 656 10.09 -18.68 -2.87
C HIS A 656 9.08 -19.77 -3.26
N VAL A 657 9.30 -20.48 -4.37
CA VAL A 657 8.41 -21.56 -4.82
C VAL A 657 8.44 -22.75 -3.84
N VAL A 658 9.61 -23.04 -3.26
CA VAL A 658 9.73 -24.08 -2.21
C VAL A 658 8.93 -23.66 -0.98
N HIS A 659 9.05 -22.39 -0.55
CA HIS A 659 8.29 -21.89 0.58
C HIS A 659 6.78 -22.04 0.35
N VAL A 660 6.24 -21.52 -0.77
CA VAL A 660 4.83 -21.64 -1.10
C VAL A 660 4.36 -23.10 -1.12
N ASN A 661 5.09 -23.97 -1.81
CA ASN A 661 4.72 -25.39 -1.91
C ASN A 661 4.74 -26.14 -0.58
N THR A 662 5.63 -25.78 0.33
CA THR A 662 5.73 -26.41 1.65
C THR A 662 4.72 -25.87 2.64
N GLN A 663 4.32 -24.60 2.51
CA GLN A 663 3.34 -23.91 3.36
C GLN A 663 1.90 -24.27 3.01
N LEU A 664 1.60 -24.41 1.71
CA LEU A 664 0.24 -24.57 1.19
C LEU A 664 -0.56 -25.70 1.89
N PRO A 665 -0.05 -26.90 2.15
CA PRO A 665 -0.80 -27.94 2.86
C PRO A 665 -1.20 -27.55 4.30
N TYR A 666 -0.35 -26.79 4.99
CA TYR A 666 -0.65 -26.30 6.33
C TYR A 666 -1.74 -25.22 6.28
N ALA A 667 -1.60 -24.26 5.38
CA ALA A 667 -2.57 -23.19 5.21
C ALA A 667 -3.95 -23.71 4.80
N LEU A 668 -4.02 -24.69 3.87
CA LEU A 668 -5.27 -25.33 3.46
C LEU A 668 -5.93 -26.13 4.57
N LEU A 669 -5.14 -26.81 5.43
CA LEU A 669 -5.68 -27.51 6.59
C LEU A 669 -6.34 -26.53 7.55
N VAL A 670 -5.66 -25.43 7.90
CA VAL A 670 -6.20 -24.37 8.76
C VAL A 670 -7.41 -23.70 8.13
N ALA A 671 -7.35 -23.42 6.82
CA ALA A 671 -8.47 -22.83 6.07
C ALA A 671 -9.73 -23.72 6.11
N SER A 672 -9.55 -25.04 5.95
CA SER A 672 -10.66 -25.99 5.97
C SER A 672 -11.37 -26.00 7.33
N VAL A 673 -10.60 -26.01 8.43
CA VAL A 673 -11.17 -25.94 9.78
C VAL A 673 -11.81 -24.59 10.05
N SER A 674 -11.18 -23.49 9.59
CA SER A 674 -11.72 -22.13 9.71
C SER A 674 -13.03 -21.97 8.94
N PHE A 675 -13.12 -22.53 7.75
CA PHE A 675 -14.36 -22.55 6.95
C PHE A 675 -15.51 -23.23 7.70
N VAL A 676 -15.26 -24.40 8.30
CA VAL A 676 -16.25 -25.10 9.13
C VAL A 676 -16.64 -24.25 10.33
N ALA A 677 -15.66 -23.59 10.98
CA ALA A 677 -15.93 -22.70 12.11
C ALA A 677 -16.80 -21.49 11.68
N TYR A 678 -16.62 -20.92 10.49
CA TYR A 678 -17.47 -19.84 9.96
C TYR A 678 -18.89 -20.31 9.57
N ILE A 679 -19.07 -21.57 9.23
CA ILE A 679 -20.43 -22.15 9.07
C ILE A 679 -21.13 -22.24 10.43
N LEU A 680 -20.42 -22.61 11.49
CA LEU A 680 -21.00 -22.87 12.81
C LEU A 680 -21.17 -21.58 13.65
N ALA A 681 -20.28 -20.60 13.51
CA ALA A 681 -20.26 -19.40 14.35
C ALA A 681 -21.59 -18.61 14.40
N PRO A 682 -22.33 -18.41 13.26
CA PRO A 682 -23.63 -17.73 13.30
C PRO A 682 -24.68 -18.40 14.15
N PHE A 683 -24.62 -19.72 14.33
CA PHE A 683 -25.58 -20.49 15.11
C PHE A 683 -25.24 -20.55 16.62
N ILE A 684 -23.96 -20.31 16.97
CA ILE A 684 -23.48 -20.36 18.36
C ILE A 684 -23.73 -19.04 19.09
N GLY A 685 -23.61 -17.89 18.40
CA GLY A 685 -23.91 -16.56 18.94
C GLY A 685 -22.94 -16.05 20.04
N SER A 686 -21.97 -16.86 20.49
CA SER A 686 -20.98 -16.50 21.50
C SER A 686 -19.54 -16.55 20.91
N PRO A 687 -18.77 -15.44 20.99
CA PRO A 687 -17.40 -15.42 20.49
C PRO A 687 -16.50 -16.46 21.17
N ALA A 688 -16.60 -16.58 22.51
CA ALA A 688 -15.78 -17.49 23.27
C ALA A 688 -16.08 -18.97 22.97
N LEU A 689 -17.36 -19.32 22.83
CA LEU A 689 -17.75 -20.70 22.49
C LEU A 689 -17.35 -21.03 21.05
N SER A 690 -17.55 -20.12 20.09
CA SER A 690 -17.16 -20.31 18.71
C SER A 690 -15.65 -20.52 18.57
N LEU A 691 -14.84 -19.69 19.25
CA LEU A 691 -13.38 -19.82 19.26
C LEU A 691 -12.94 -21.13 19.93
N SER A 692 -13.51 -21.47 21.09
CA SER A 692 -13.16 -22.70 21.80
C SER A 692 -13.46 -23.93 20.95
N LEU A 693 -14.61 -23.95 20.28
CA LEU A 693 -14.99 -25.04 19.37
C LEU A 693 -14.00 -25.13 18.18
N ALA A 694 -13.65 -23.99 17.58
CA ALA A 694 -12.68 -23.95 16.48
C ALA A 694 -11.30 -24.50 16.89
N ILE A 695 -10.79 -24.12 18.07
CA ILE A 695 -9.52 -24.64 18.63
C ILE A 695 -9.61 -26.15 18.87
N VAL A 696 -10.70 -26.64 19.45
CA VAL A 696 -10.90 -28.08 19.70
C VAL A 696 -10.95 -28.85 18.37
N LEU A 697 -11.68 -28.35 17.37
CA LEU A 697 -11.74 -28.95 16.04
C LEU A 697 -10.36 -29.00 15.40
N MET A 698 -9.58 -27.92 15.48
CA MET A 698 -8.23 -27.87 14.93
C MET A 698 -7.30 -28.87 15.61
N PHE A 699 -7.31 -28.90 16.94
CA PHE A 699 -6.50 -29.84 17.71
C PHE A 699 -6.87 -31.28 17.39
N ALA A 700 -8.17 -31.62 17.37
CA ALA A 700 -8.65 -32.95 17.00
C ALA A 700 -8.20 -33.33 15.57
N THR A 701 -8.32 -32.40 14.61
CA THR A 701 -7.88 -32.63 13.23
C THR A 701 -6.39 -32.94 13.14
N LEU A 702 -5.56 -32.16 13.85
CA LEU A 702 -4.09 -32.39 13.90
C LEU A 702 -3.72 -33.72 14.54
N VAL A 703 -4.39 -34.10 15.64
CA VAL A 703 -4.15 -35.39 16.33
C VAL A 703 -4.56 -36.56 15.43
N VAL A 704 -5.73 -36.48 14.80
CA VAL A 704 -6.20 -37.52 13.87
C VAL A 704 -5.28 -37.63 12.66
N LEU A 705 -4.87 -36.51 12.06
CA LEU A 705 -3.94 -36.51 10.93
C LEU A 705 -2.60 -37.15 11.32
N LYS A 706 -2.06 -36.80 12.48
CA LYS A 706 -0.84 -37.40 12.99
C LYS A 706 -0.97 -38.90 13.18
N ALA A 707 -2.04 -39.38 13.83
CA ALA A 707 -2.30 -40.78 14.06
C ALA A 707 -2.46 -41.58 12.76
N LEU A 708 -3.15 -41.01 11.75
CA LEU A 708 -3.33 -41.63 10.45
C LEU A 708 -2.02 -41.78 9.68
N MET A 709 -1.14 -40.77 9.75
CA MET A 709 0.15 -40.81 9.06
C MET A 709 1.12 -41.78 9.76
N GLU A 710 1.14 -41.78 11.09
CA GLU A 710 1.93 -42.76 11.86
C GLU A 710 1.50 -44.21 11.59
N HIS A 711 0.17 -44.45 11.40
CA HIS A 711 -0.38 -45.77 11.08
C HIS A 711 -0.03 -46.23 9.65
N ARG A 712 0.10 -45.26 8.70
CA ARG A 712 0.51 -45.55 7.32
C ARG A 712 2.03 -45.73 7.14
N GLY A 713 2.83 -45.50 8.18
CA GLY A 713 4.28 -45.54 8.10
C GLY A 713 4.89 -44.39 7.30
N GLU A 714 4.11 -43.34 7.06
CA GLU A 714 4.51 -42.14 6.31
C GLU A 714 5.09 -41.02 7.20
#